data_8352b6f58b7b62de1ac21b6504035e92
#
_entry.id   8352b6f58b7b62de1ac21b6504035e92
#
_cell.length_a   1.000
_cell.length_b   1.000
_cell.length_c   1.000
_cell.angle_alpha   90.00
_cell.angle_beta   90.00
_cell.angle_gamma   90.00
#
_symmetry.space_group_name_H-M   'P 1'
#
loop_
_entity.id
_entity.type
_entity.pdbx_description
1 polymer ?
#
loop_
_entity_poly.entity_id
_entity_poly.type
_entity_poly.pdbx_seq_one_letter_code
_entity_poly.pdbx_strand_id
1 'polypeptide(L)'
;MAGLLKKIFESGKKDVKYLERKADEIIALADETAALSDDALREKTVEFKERVQKGETLDDLLVEAFAVAREGAKRALGLYPFKVQLMGGIILHEGNIAEMKTGEGKTLTATLPVYLNALSGEGVHVVTVNEYLAHRDAEEMGVLYNFLGLSVGLNLNALSSTEKREAYACDITYSTNNELGFDYLRDNMVVYKEEMVQRPLAFAVIDEVDSILVDEARTPLIISGEAEKSTILYVRANTFVRTLTEEEDYTVDIKTKSVQLTEDGMTKGENYFDVENLFDLENTVILHHIAQALKANYTMSLDVDYVVQDDEVLIVDQFTGRIMKGRRFSEGLHQALEAKEGVTIQNESKTMATITFQNYFRMYKKLAGMTGTAKTEEEEFRDIYNMRVIEIPTNKVIIRDDRPDLIYTTIEAKFNAVVEDIAERHAKGQPVLVGTVAIETSELISSKLKRKGIKHDVLNAKQHEREADIIKHAGERGAVVIATNMAGRGTDIKLGEGTIEAGGLAVIGTERHESRRIDNQLRGRSGRQGDPGVTQFYLSMEDELMRRFGSDNMKSMMERFGMAEDAIQSKMVSRAVESAQRRVEGNNFDSRKQVLQYDDVLRQQREVIYKQRYEVINAENSLREIIEQMIQRTVNFIVSSNASSHEPEEAWNLQGIIDYVDANLLPEGTITLEDLQNRTSEDIQNLILDKIKAAYDEKETLLPPEEFNEFEKVVLLRVVDTKWVDHIDAMDHLRDGIHLRAYGQIDPLREYQSEGFEMFEAMVSSIDEDVSRYIMKAEIRQNLEREQVAKGEAINPAEGKPEAKRQPIRKDQHIGRNDPCPCGSGKKYKNCHGKEA
;
A
#
# COMPACT_ATOMS: atom_id res chain seq x y z
N MET A 1 7.99 35.71 -11.56
CA MET A 1 7.12 34.61 -12.01
C MET A 1 7.14 34.40 -13.53
N ALA A 2 6.92 35.39 -14.39
CA ALA A 2 6.96 35.24 -15.87
C ALA A 2 8.28 34.67 -16.44
N GLY A 3 9.44 35.01 -15.87
CA GLY A 3 10.73 34.48 -16.29
C GLY A 3 11.00 33.01 -15.92
N LEU A 4 10.45 32.53 -14.82
CA LEU A 4 10.54 31.12 -14.39
C LEU A 4 9.63 30.24 -15.27
N LEU A 5 8.40 30.69 -15.52
CA LEU A 5 7.46 29.99 -16.42
C LEU A 5 8.04 29.88 -17.84
N LYS A 6 8.72 30.92 -18.33
CA LYS A 6 9.38 30.89 -19.64
C LYS A 6 10.54 29.89 -19.70
N LYS A 7 11.33 29.73 -18.62
CA LYS A 7 12.40 28.73 -18.54
C LYS A 7 11.84 27.30 -18.49
N ILE A 8 10.73 27.06 -17.79
CA ILE A 8 10.06 25.75 -17.73
C ILE A 8 9.50 25.37 -19.11
N PHE A 9 8.82 26.29 -19.81
CA PHE A 9 8.34 26.05 -21.18
C PHE A 9 9.47 25.86 -22.20
N GLU A 10 10.62 26.53 -22.03
CA GLU A 10 11.80 26.33 -22.89
C GLU A 10 12.50 25.00 -22.60
N SER A 11 12.48 24.51 -21.37
CA SER A 11 13.00 23.18 -21.00
C SER A 11 12.20 22.06 -21.68
N GLY A 12 10.87 22.06 -21.56
CA GLY A 12 10.03 21.02 -22.18
C GLY A 12 10.18 20.92 -23.70
N LYS A 13 10.37 22.06 -24.41
CA LYS A 13 10.63 22.06 -25.86
C LYS A 13 12.01 21.50 -26.22
N LYS A 14 13.00 21.63 -25.37
CA LYS A 14 14.33 21.05 -25.59
C LYS A 14 14.33 19.54 -25.37
N ASP A 15 13.62 19.09 -24.35
CA ASP A 15 13.47 17.66 -24.07
C ASP A 15 12.77 16.95 -25.24
N VAL A 16 11.66 17.48 -25.73
CA VAL A 16 10.95 16.92 -26.90
C VAL A 16 11.85 16.85 -28.15
N LYS A 17 12.63 17.90 -28.44
CA LYS A 17 13.57 17.90 -29.60
C LYS A 17 14.69 16.87 -29.44
N TYR A 18 15.18 16.65 -28.25
CA TYR A 18 16.15 15.61 -27.95
C TYR A 18 15.58 14.23 -28.22
N LEU A 19 14.37 13.96 -27.70
CA LEU A 19 13.65 12.72 -27.89
C LEU A 19 13.30 12.45 -29.36
N GLU A 20 12.87 13.48 -30.10
CA GLU A 20 12.61 13.39 -31.53
C GLU A 20 13.86 12.97 -32.32
N ARG A 21 15.03 13.56 -32.00
CA ARG A 21 16.29 13.19 -32.66
C ARG A 21 16.67 11.74 -32.36
N LYS A 22 16.60 11.31 -31.09
CA LYS A 22 16.88 9.93 -30.71
C LYS A 22 15.92 8.94 -31.36
N ALA A 23 14.62 9.28 -31.44
CA ALA A 23 13.65 8.46 -32.14
C ALA A 23 13.93 8.37 -33.65
N ASP A 24 14.43 9.47 -34.28
CA ASP A 24 14.83 9.47 -35.68
C ASP A 24 16.08 8.58 -35.92
N GLU A 25 17.04 8.54 -35.00
CA GLU A 25 18.18 7.62 -35.03
C GLU A 25 17.72 6.14 -35.01
N ILE A 26 16.72 5.81 -34.16
CA ILE A 26 16.14 4.45 -34.10
C ILE A 26 15.41 4.14 -35.42
N ILE A 27 14.63 5.09 -35.95
CA ILE A 27 13.87 4.90 -37.19
C ILE A 27 14.82 4.69 -38.37
N ALA A 28 15.98 5.34 -38.39
CA ALA A 28 16.98 5.19 -39.44
C ALA A 28 17.51 3.73 -39.58
N LEU A 29 17.46 2.93 -38.53
CA LEU A 29 17.85 1.50 -38.54
C LEU A 29 16.71 0.56 -39.04
N ALA A 30 15.56 1.08 -39.42
CA ALA A 30 14.38 0.28 -39.77
C ALA A 30 14.64 -0.69 -40.93
N ASP A 31 15.32 -0.24 -42.00
CA ASP A 31 15.61 -1.09 -43.17
C ASP A 31 16.65 -2.18 -42.85
N GLU A 32 17.62 -1.85 -42.01
CA GLU A 32 18.66 -2.81 -41.59
C GLU A 32 18.03 -3.90 -40.70
N THR A 33 17.23 -3.54 -39.71
CA THR A 33 16.56 -4.51 -38.85
C THR A 33 15.50 -5.34 -39.57
N ALA A 34 14.79 -4.75 -40.55
CA ALA A 34 13.82 -5.45 -41.39
C ALA A 34 14.48 -6.49 -42.30
N ALA A 35 15.75 -6.33 -42.66
CA ALA A 35 16.51 -7.28 -43.47
C ALA A 35 17.00 -8.51 -42.68
N LEU A 36 16.99 -8.49 -41.36
CA LEU A 36 17.37 -9.62 -40.51
C LEU A 36 16.31 -10.71 -40.52
N SER A 37 16.76 -11.98 -40.45
CA SER A 37 15.83 -13.11 -40.22
C SER A 37 15.33 -13.11 -38.78
N ASP A 38 14.30 -13.91 -38.47
CA ASP A 38 13.77 -14.01 -37.08
C ASP A 38 14.84 -14.55 -36.12
N ASP A 39 15.63 -15.53 -36.55
CA ASP A 39 16.74 -16.05 -35.75
C ASP A 39 17.83 -15.01 -35.54
N ALA A 40 18.17 -14.22 -36.57
CA ALA A 40 19.16 -13.14 -36.45
C ALA A 40 18.69 -12.02 -35.49
N LEU A 41 17.37 -11.70 -35.45
CA LEU A 41 16.82 -10.78 -34.46
C LEU A 41 16.93 -11.33 -33.04
N ARG A 42 16.73 -12.64 -32.85
CA ARG A 42 16.90 -13.31 -31.56
C ARG A 42 18.38 -13.37 -31.15
N GLU A 43 19.29 -13.65 -32.08
CA GLU A 43 20.73 -13.63 -31.84
C GLU A 43 21.22 -12.23 -31.40
N LYS A 44 20.59 -11.14 -31.89
CA LYS A 44 20.89 -9.78 -31.39
C LYS A 44 20.69 -9.63 -29.88
N THR A 45 19.70 -10.27 -29.30
CA THR A 45 19.51 -10.27 -27.84
C THR A 45 20.67 -10.92 -27.11
N VAL A 46 21.21 -12.02 -27.64
CA VAL A 46 22.39 -12.69 -27.06
C VAL A 46 23.64 -11.79 -27.20
N GLU A 47 23.83 -11.20 -28.38
CA GLU A 47 24.92 -10.24 -28.63
C GLU A 47 24.87 -9.07 -27.65
N PHE A 48 23.68 -8.47 -27.43
CA PHE A 48 23.53 -7.35 -26.51
C PHE A 48 23.80 -7.75 -25.05
N LYS A 49 23.32 -8.91 -24.59
CA LYS A 49 23.64 -9.45 -23.26
C LYS A 49 25.17 -9.63 -23.08
N GLU A 50 25.88 -10.12 -24.09
CA GLU A 50 27.33 -10.24 -24.04
C GLU A 50 28.06 -8.88 -24.02
N ARG A 51 27.56 -7.88 -24.77
CA ARG A 51 28.12 -6.52 -24.77
C ARG A 51 27.97 -5.86 -23.42
N VAL A 52 26.80 -6.01 -22.77
CA VAL A 52 26.58 -5.55 -21.39
C VAL A 52 27.53 -6.23 -20.41
N GLN A 53 27.73 -7.56 -20.53
CA GLN A 53 28.68 -8.28 -19.68
C GLN A 53 30.15 -7.83 -19.88
N LYS A 54 30.49 -7.33 -21.06
CA LYS A 54 31.79 -6.75 -21.38
C LYS A 54 31.95 -5.30 -20.92
N GLY A 55 30.91 -4.70 -20.33
CA GLY A 55 30.93 -3.36 -19.73
C GLY A 55 30.35 -2.24 -20.59
N GLU A 56 29.68 -2.55 -21.69
CA GLU A 56 28.91 -1.57 -22.46
C GLU A 56 27.64 -1.18 -21.71
N THR A 57 27.28 0.11 -21.74
CA THR A 57 26.11 0.58 -21.00
C THR A 57 24.83 0.36 -21.78
N LEU A 58 23.68 0.26 -21.05
CA LEU A 58 22.37 0.17 -21.69
C LEU A 58 22.04 1.43 -22.53
N ASP A 59 22.60 2.58 -22.17
CA ASP A 59 22.42 3.84 -22.93
C ASP A 59 23.11 3.79 -24.29
N ASP A 60 24.25 3.10 -24.39
CA ASP A 60 24.96 2.89 -25.67
C ASP A 60 24.17 1.95 -26.59
N LEU A 61 23.49 0.95 -26.01
CA LEU A 61 22.68 -0.03 -26.74
C LEU A 61 21.28 0.47 -27.12
N LEU A 62 20.83 1.59 -26.57
CA LEU A 62 19.44 2.05 -26.65
C LEU A 62 18.94 2.09 -28.08
N VAL A 63 19.67 2.70 -29.01
CA VAL A 63 19.23 2.89 -30.40
C VAL A 63 19.08 1.55 -31.13
N GLU A 64 20.09 0.66 -31.01
CA GLU A 64 20.06 -0.65 -31.63
C GLU A 64 18.98 -1.57 -31.03
N ALA A 65 18.91 -1.62 -29.70
CA ALA A 65 17.96 -2.46 -28.99
C ALA A 65 16.52 -2.03 -29.25
N PHE A 66 16.23 -0.72 -29.29
CA PHE A 66 14.90 -0.24 -29.64
C PHE A 66 14.52 -0.52 -31.08
N ALA A 67 15.48 -0.46 -32.02
CA ALA A 67 15.22 -0.83 -33.41
C ALA A 67 14.89 -2.33 -33.54
N VAL A 68 15.61 -3.21 -32.84
CA VAL A 68 15.32 -4.65 -32.78
C VAL A 68 13.96 -4.92 -32.14
N ALA A 69 13.66 -4.31 -30.99
CA ALA A 69 12.37 -4.49 -30.31
C ALA A 69 11.21 -3.98 -31.18
N ARG A 70 11.39 -2.88 -31.89
CA ARG A 70 10.40 -2.28 -32.81
C ARG A 70 10.06 -3.21 -33.97
N GLU A 71 11.06 -3.81 -34.63
CA GLU A 71 10.83 -4.78 -35.70
C GLU A 71 10.27 -6.10 -35.15
N GLY A 72 10.74 -6.53 -33.96
CA GLY A 72 10.18 -7.67 -33.25
C GLY A 72 8.69 -7.51 -32.96
N ALA A 73 8.27 -6.32 -32.49
CA ALA A 73 6.86 -6.01 -32.23
C ALA A 73 6.01 -6.09 -33.50
N LYS A 74 6.54 -5.61 -34.62
CA LYS A 74 5.85 -5.71 -35.92
C LYS A 74 5.65 -7.17 -36.34
N ARG A 75 6.66 -8.03 -36.16
CA ARG A 75 6.57 -9.44 -36.57
C ARG A 75 5.74 -10.29 -35.61
N ALA A 76 5.98 -10.14 -34.31
CA ALA A 76 5.35 -10.96 -33.28
C ALA A 76 3.90 -10.53 -32.99
N LEU A 77 3.63 -9.21 -32.94
CA LEU A 77 2.35 -8.65 -32.55
C LEU A 77 1.55 -8.03 -33.72
N GLY A 78 2.18 -7.82 -34.87
CA GLY A 78 1.58 -7.05 -35.98
C GLY A 78 1.50 -5.53 -35.66
N LEU A 79 2.11 -5.06 -34.59
CA LEU A 79 2.09 -3.68 -34.14
C LEU A 79 3.45 -3.02 -34.35
N TYR A 80 3.48 -1.92 -35.09
CA TYR A 80 4.74 -1.21 -35.36
C TYR A 80 4.80 0.09 -34.57
N PRO A 81 5.65 0.23 -33.54
CA PRO A 81 5.70 1.40 -32.69
C PRO A 81 5.89 2.73 -33.45
N PHE A 82 5.04 3.69 -33.16
CA PHE A 82 5.11 5.05 -33.73
C PHE A 82 6.27 5.85 -33.12
N LYS A 83 6.68 6.93 -33.80
CA LYS A 83 7.72 7.85 -33.30
C LYS A 83 7.45 8.32 -31.87
N VAL A 84 6.20 8.68 -31.56
CA VAL A 84 5.80 9.12 -30.22
C VAL A 84 5.94 8.03 -29.16
N GLN A 85 5.77 6.78 -29.54
CA GLN A 85 5.98 5.64 -28.64
C GLN A 85 7.47 5.36 -28.41
N LEU A 86 8.32 5.54 -29.43
CA LEU A 86 9.78 5.51 -29.23
C LEU A 86 10.23 6.59 -28.24
N MET A 87 9.70 7.81 -28.38
CA MET A 87 9.98 8.91 -27.44
C MET A 87 9.56 8.54 -26.02
N GLY A 88 8.38 7.93 -25.85
CA GLY A 88 7.91 7.43 -24.57
C GLY A 88 8.82 6.37 -23.95
N GLY A 89 9.25 5.42 -24.77
CA GLY A 89 10.18 4.38 -24.34
C GLY A 89 11.53 4.92 -23.87
N ILE A 90 12.07 5.98 -24.55
CA ILE A 90 13.30 6.65 -24.11
C ILE A 90 13.12 7.30 -22.74
N ILE A 91 12.02 8.03 -22.51
CA ILE A 91 11.72 8.67 -21.22
C ILE A 91 11.64 7.62 -20.10
N LEU A 92 11.00 6.48 -20.34
CA LEU A 92 10.91 5.40 -19.38
C LEU A 92 12.28 4.78 -19.10
N HIS A 93 13.12 4.60 -20.13
CA HIS A 93 14.49 4.11 -19.92
C HIS A 93 15.34 5.08 -19.08
N GLU A 94 15.14 6.38 -19.24
CA GLU A 94 15.81 7.41 -18.44
C GLU A 94 15.30 7.52 -16.99
N GLY A 95 14.35 6.70 -16.56
CA GLY A 95 13.81 6.71 -15.21
C GLY A 95 12.87 7.89 -14.94
N ASN A 96 12.12 8.31 -15.93
CA ASN A 96 11.15 9.41 -15.84
C ASN A 96 9.73 8.94 -16.13
N ILE A 97 8.75 9.83 -16.01
CA ILE A 97 7.35 9.59 -16.31
C ILE A 97 7.02 10.07 -17.73
N ALA A 98 6.57 9.14 -18.56
CA ALA A 98 6.04 9.42 -19.87
C ALA A 98 4.53 9.73 -19.76
N GLU A 99 4.13 11.01 -19.88
CA GLU A 99 2.73 11.35 -20.01
C GLU A 99 2.29 11.19 -21.46
N MET A 100 1.64 10.06 -21.72
CA MET A 100 1.02 9.74 -23.01
C MET A 100 -0.48 9.71 -22.86
N LYS A 101 -1.21 10.44 -23.69
CA LYS A 101 -2.67 10.47 -23.62
C LYS A 101 -3.25 9.08 -23.77
N THR A 102 -4.41 8.85 -23.16
CA THR A 102 -5.08 7.55 -23.20
C THR A 102 -5.36 7.16 -24.66
N GLY A 103 -5.10 5.89 -25.02
CA GLY A 103 -5.23 5.40 -26.40
C GLY A 103 -4.01 5.61 -27.30
N GLU A 104 -2.88 6.12 -26.77
CA GLU A 104 -1.62 6.27 -27.52
C GLU A 104 -0.73 4.99 -27.48
N GLY A 105 -1.20 3.90 -26.86
CA GLY A 105 -0.52 2.59 -26.85
C GLY A 105 0.62 2.52 -25.84
N LYS A 106 0.38 2.94 -24.58
CA LYS A 106 1.34 2.88 -23.46
C LYS A 106 1.91 1.47 -23.26
N THR A 107 1.08 0.44 -23.29
CA THR A 107 1.52 -0.96 -23.11
C THR A 107 2.59 -1.36 -24.13
N LEU A 108 2.40 -1.00 -25.42
CA LEU A 108 3.40 -1.24 -26.46
C LEU A 108 4.65 -0.39 -26.26
N THR A 109 4.48 0.87 -25.82
CA THR A 109 5.61 1.75 -25.51
C THR A 109 6.51 1.19 -24.42
N ALA A 110 5.93 0.60 -23.37
CA ALA A 110 6.68 0.01 -22.27
C ALA A 110 7.56 -1.18 -22.71
N THR A 111 7.20 -1.87 -23.81
CA THR A 111 7.98 -3.02 -24.27
C THR A 111 9.41 -2.66 -24.65
N LEU A 112 9.63 -1.47 -25.15
CA LEU A 112 10.95 -1.00 -25.60
C LEU A 112 11.97 -0.87 -24.46
N PRO A 113 11.71 -0.07 -23.40
CA PRO A 113 12.62 0.03 -22.27
C PRO A 113 12.67 -1.24 -21.43
N VAL A 114 11.58 -2.02 -21.35
CA VAL A 114 11.55 -3.32 -20.66
C VAL A 114 12.52 -4.28 -21.34
N TYR A 115 12.46 -4.42 -22.67
CA TYR A 115 13.40 -5.22 -23.44
C TYR A 115 14.86 -4.80 -23.18
N LEU A 116 15.17 -3.50 -23.33
CA LEU A 116 16.52 -2.99 -23.13
C LEU A 116 17.06 -3.25 -21.72
N ASN A 117 16.26 -2.99 -20.68
CA ASN A 117 16.71 -3.16 -19.29
C ASN A 117 16.80 -4.65 -18.89
N ALA A 118 16.01 -5.54 -19.49
CA ALA A 118 16.09 -6.97 -19.27
C ALA A 118 17.42 -7.59 -19.75
N LEU A 119 18.13 -6.91 -20.66
CA LEU A 119 19.45 -7.35 -21.15
C LEU A 119 20.51 -7.35 -20.04
N SER A 120 20.31 -6.58 -18.97
CA SER A 120 21.23 -6.58 -17.81
C SER A 120 21.23 -7.92 -17.05
N GLY A 121 20.16 -8.72 -17.15
CA GLY A 121 19.98 -9.95 -16.37
C GLY A 121 19.59 -9.71 -14.91
N GLU A 122 19.49 -8.47 -14.46
CA GLU A 122 19.08 -8.13 -13.08
C GLU A 122 17.56 -8.30 -12.83
N GLY A 123 16.76 -8.39 -13.90
CA GLY A 123 15.30 -8.50 -13.86
C GLY A 123 14.59 -7.16 -13.97
N VAL A 124 13.44 -7.19 -14.63
CA VAL A 124 12.57 -6.01 -14.82
C VAL A 124 11.17 -6.34 -14.32
N HIS A 125 10.61 -5.44 -13.51
CA HIS A 125 9.23 -5.54 -13.06
C HIS A 125 8.33 -4.59 -13.85
N VAL A 126 7.23 -5.11 -14.40
CA VAL A 126 6.16 -4.33 -15.01
C VAL A 126 4.97 -4.35 -14.06
N VAL A 127 4.64 -3.17 -13.53
CA VAL A 127 3.70 -3.02 -12.43
C VAL A 127 2.36 -2.51 -12.95
N THR A 128 1.29 -3.21 -12.61
CA THR A 128 -0.08 -2.84 -12.99
C THR A 128 -0.96 -2.64 -11.74
N VAL A 129 -2.12 -2.00 -11.91
CA VAL A 129 -3.05 -1.73 -10.82
C VAL A 129 -3.92 -2.93 -10.42
N ASN A 130 -4.00 -3.98 -11.22
CA ASN A 130 -4.78 -5.18 -10.90
C ASN A 130 -4.26 -6.41 -11.65
N GLU A 131 -4.67 -7.59 -11.18
CA GLU A 131 -4.25 -8.88 -11.72
C GLU A 131 -4.73 -9.11 -13.17
N TYR A 132 -5.91 -8.61 -13.53
CA TYR A 132 -6.43 -8.74 -14.88
C TYR A 132 -5.50 -8.08 -15.90
N LEU A 133 -5.04 -6.84 -15.62
CA LEU A 133 -4.10 -6.14 -16.50
C LEU A 133 -2.73 -6.82 -16.52
N ALA A 134 -2.25 -7.27 -15.36
CA ALA A 134 -0.98 -8.01 -15.28
C ALA A 134 -1.00 -9.26 -16.16
N HIS A 135 -2.08 -10.04 -16.07
CA HIS A 135 -2.27 -11.26 -16.87
C HIS A 135 -2.36 -10.95 -18.36
N ARG A 136 -3.27 -10.04 -18.75
CA ARG A 136 -3.45 -9.63 -20.15
C ARG A 136 -2.15 -9.15 -20.78
N ASP A 137 -1.46 -8.22 -20.11
CA ASP A 137 -0.26 -7.59 -20.66
C ASP A 137 0.92 -8.57 -20.68
N ALA A 138 1.02 -9.50 -19.72
CA ALA A 138 1.99 -10.57 -19.74
C ALA A 138 1.76 -11.54 -20.90
N GLU A 139 0.50 -11.91 -21.17
CA GLU A 139 0.18 -12.77 -22.31
C GLU A 139 0.40 -12.06 -23.65
N GLU A 140 -0.15 -10.86 -23.85
CA GLU A 140 -0.07 -10.14 -25.11
C GLU A 140 1.37 -9.70 -25.42
N MET A 141 2.07 -9.05 -24.51
CA MET A 141 3.45 -8.56 -24.72
C MET A 141 4.48 -9.67 -24.57
N GLY A 142 4.18 -10.72 -23.81
CA GLY A 142 5.01 -11.91 -23.66
C GLY A 142 5.32 -12.58 -25.01
N VAL A 143 4.43 -12.51 -25.99
CA VAL A 143 4.67 -13.00 -27.35
C VAL A 143 5.89 -12.31 -27.97
N LEU A 144 6.03 -10.99 -27.79
CA LEU A 144 7.17 -10.23 -28.28
C LEU A 144 8.47 -10.61 -27.55
N TYR A 145 8.44 -10.66 -26.24
CA TYR A 145 9.63 -10.94 -25.45
C TYR A 145 10.16 -12.35 -25.68
N ASN A 146 9.26 -13.34 -25.74
CA ASN A 146 9.60 -14.72 -26.08
C ASN A 146 10.14 -14.84 -27.52
N PHE A 147 9.56 -14.08 -28.47
CA PHE A 147 10.09 -14.02 -29.83
C PHE A 147 11.53 -13.50 -29.88
N LEU A 148 11.86 -12.53 -29.02
CA LEU A 148 13.22 -11.97 -28.89
C LEU A 148 14.14 -12.78 -27.96
N GLY A 149 13.66 -13.88 -27.36
CA GLY A 149 14.46 -14.77 -26.52
C GLY A 149 14.59 -14.36 -25.06
N LEU A 150 13.65 -13.57 -24.52
CA LEU A 150 13.53 -13.22 -23.10
C LEU A 150 12.40 -14.01 -22.44
N SER A 151 12.60 -14.41 -21.19
CA SER A 151 11.60 -15.09 -20.37
C SER A 151 10.65 -14.10 -19.68
N VAL A 152 9.36 -14.48 -19.57
CA VAL A 152 8.33 -13.67 -18.93
C VAL A 152 7.67 -14.47 -17.82
N GLY A 153 7.62 -13.90 -16.61
CA GLY A 153 6.91 -14.41 -15.45
C GLY A 153 5.69 -13.55 -15.14
N LEU A 154 4.67 -14.19 -14.59
CA LEU A 154 3.47 -13.53 -14.07
C LEU A 154 3.35 -13.85 -12.59
N ASN A 155 3.37 -12.83 -11.73
CA ASN A 155 3.23 -12.96 -10.29
C ASN A 155 1.82 -12.50 -9.86
N LEU A 156 1.07 -13.42 -9.26
CA LEU A 156 -0.30 -13.22 -8.78
C LEU A 156 -0.42 -13.67 -7.32
N ASN A 157 -1.43 -13.18 -6.63
CA ASN A 157 -1.67 -13.51 -5.22
C ASN A 157 -1.88 -15.01 -4.98
N ALA A 158 -2.56 -15.70 -5.90
CA ALA A 158 -2.90 -17.11 -5.74
C ALA A 158 -1.71 -18.09 -5.88
N LEU A 159 -0.54 -17.61 -6.30
CA LEU A 159 0.64 -18.47 -6.54
C LEU A 159 1.33 -18.87 -5.23
N SER A 160 1.84 -20.09 -5.22
CA SER A 160 2.73 -20.58 -4.15
C SER A 160 4.10 -19.89 -4.20
N SER A 161 4.84 -19.91 -3.08
CA SER A 161 6.19 -19.32 -3.01
C SER A 161 7.15 -19.88 -4.07
N THR A 162 7.02 -21.17 -4.42
CA THR A 162 7.83 -21.78 -5.49
C THR A 162 7.51 -21.19 -6.85
N GLU A 163 6.22 -21.09 -7.20
CA GLU A 163 5.77 -20.50 -8.47
C GLU A 163 6.13 -19.02 -8.56
N LYS A 164 6.01 -18.27 -7.44
CA LYS A 164 6.45 -16.88 -7.39
C LYS A 164 7.95 -16.74 -7.63
N ARG A 165 8.77 -17.61 -7.03
CA ARG A 165 10.22 -17.61 -7.24
C ARG A 165 10.57 -17.87 -8.70
N GLU A 166 9.89 -18.80 -9.36
CA GLU A 166 10.03 -19.05 -10.79
C GLU A 166 9.65 -17.83 -11.63
N ALA A 167 8.56 -17.15 -11.28
CA ALA A 167 8.12 -15.92 -11.94
C ALA A 167 9.14 -14.78 -11.77
N TYR A 168 9.68 -14.59 -10.58
CA TYR A 168 10.73 -13.58 -10.34
C TYR A 168 12.08 -13.95 -10.95
N ALA A 169 12.36 -15.22 -11.20
CA ALA A 169 13.59 -15.66 -11.88
C ALA A 169 13.60 -15.33 -13.38
N CYS A 170 12.45 -15.03 -13.99
CA CYS A 170 12.37 -14.62 -15.38
C CYS A 170 13.06 -13.26 -15.63
N ASP A 171 13.44 -12.99 -16.90
CA ASP A 171 14.02 -11.70 -17.29
C ASP A 171 13.05 -10.53 -17.04
N ILE A 172 11.74 -10.77 -17.20
CA ILE A 172 10.66 -9.79 -17.04
C ILE A 172 9.57 -10.41 -16.18
N THR A 173 9.12 -9.70 -15.15
CA THR A 173 8.01 -10.13 -14.28
C THR A 173 6.90 -9.10 -14.28
N TYR A 174 5.69 -9.53 -14.66
CA TYR A 174 4.47 -8.77 -14.52
C TYR A 174 3.84 -9.05 -13.16
N SER A 175 3.43 -8.01 -12.45
CA SER A 175 2.78 -8.13 -11.15
C SER A 175 1.93 -6.91 -10.82
N THR A 176 1.10 -7.02 -9.79
CA THR A 176 0.43 -5.85 -9.22
C THR A 176 1.35 -5.14 -8.21
N ASN A 177 1.09 -3.85 -7.99
CA ASN A 177 1.76 -3.06 -6.98
C ASN A 177 1.64 -3.68 -5.58
N ASN A 178 0.45 -4.17 -5.23
CA ASN A 178 0.17 -4.78 -3.93
C ASN A 178 1.02 -6.05 -3.73
N GLU A 179 1.01 -6.94 -4.71
CA GLU A 179 1.68 -8.23 -4.57
C GLU A 179 3.20 -8.10 -4.48
N LEU A 180 3.79 -7.16 -5.25
CA LEU A 180 5.21 -6.84 -5.13
C LEU A 180 5.58 -6.36 -3.73
N GLY A 181 4.78 -5.48 -3.14
CA GLY A 181 5.04 -4.97 -1.80
C GLY A 181 4.80 -6.02 -0.72
N PHE A 182 3.76 -6.86 -0.85
CA PHE A 182 3.53 -7.97 0.08
C PHE A 182 4.60 -9.05 -0.01
N ASP A 183 5.09 -9.37 -1.21
CA ASP A 183 6.20 -10.32 -1.37
C ASP A 183 7.47 -9.79 -0.72
N TYR A 184 7.75 -8.47 -0.84
CA TYR A 184 8.86 -7.84 -0.12
C TYR A 184 8.72 -7.98 1.40
N LEU A 185 7.54 -7.73 1.95
CA LEU A 185 7.31 -7.90 3.38
C LEU A 185 7.46 -9.36 3.80
N ARG A 186 6.89 -10.31 3.04
CA ARG A 186 7.01 -11.74 3.30
C ARG A 186 8.47 -12.22 3.26
N ASP A 187 9.25 -11.77 2.28
CA ASP A 187 10.67 -12.12 2.15
C ASP A 187 11.50 -11.67 3.36
N ASN A 188 11.08 -10.57 4.02
CA ASN A 188 11.73 -10.11 5.23
C ASN A 188 11.18 -10.75 6.52
N MET A 189 10.22 -11.67 6.41
CA MET A 189 9.66 -12.42 7.53
C MET A 189 10.02 -13.91 7.49
N VAL A 190 10.53 -14.43 6.35
CA VAL A 190 10.97 -15.84 6.22
C VAL A 190 12.23 -16.10 7.03
N VAL A 191 12.40 -17.33 7.46
CA VAL A 191 13.54 -17.75 8.30
C VAL A 191 14.58 -18.57 7.52
N TYR A 192 14.26 -19.01 6.31
CA TYR A 192 15.16 -19.73 5.42
C TYR A 192 15.34 -18.97 4.10
N LYS A 193 16.58 -18.96 3.58
CA LYS A 193 16.92 -18.30 2.32
C LYS A 193 16.12 -18.83 1.13
N GLU A 194 15.86 -20.12 1.14
CA GLU A 194 15.13 -20.83 0.09
C GLU A 194 13.65 -20.41 0.01
N GLU A 195 13.12 -19.77 1.03
CA GLU A 195 11.75 -19.27 1.05
C GLU A 195 11.62 -17.87 0.44
N MET A 196 12.71 -17.12 0.31
CA MET A 196 12.71 -15.81 -0.34
C MET A 196 12.37 -15.94 -1.83
N VAL A 197 11.51 -15.07 -2.31
CA VAL A 197 11.02 -15.13 -3.70
C VAL A 197 11.56 -14.02 -4.58
N GLN A 198 11.78 -12.81 -4.04
CA GLN A 198 12.23 -11.66 -4.83
C GLN A 198 13.74 -11.67 -5.07
N ARG A 199 14.13 -11.12 -6.23
CA ARG A 199 15.50 -10.73 -6.53
C ARG A 199 15.73 -9.25 -6.13
N PRO A 200 16.99 -8.76 -6.09
CA PRO A 200 17.25 -7.34 -5.86
C PRO A 200 16.47 -6.44 -6.83
N LEU A 201 15.91 -5.36 -6.32
CA LEU A 201 15.03 -4.45 -7.05
C LEU A 201 15.84 -3.57 -8.02
N ALA A 202 15.93 -3.99 -9.29
CA ALA A 202 16.73 -3.30 -10.31
C ALA A 202 15.94 -2.23 -11.05
N PHE A 203 14.97 -2.60 -11.87
CA PHE A 203 14.18 -1.67 -12.66
C PHE A 203 12.69 -2.00 -12.60
N ALA A 204 11.85 -0.98 -12.38
CA ALA A 204 10.41 -1.10 -12.48
C ALA A 204 9.82 -0.06 -13.45
N VAL A 205 8.87 -0.52 -14.27
CA VAL A 205 8.00 0.33 -15.09
C VAL A 205 6.59 0.23 -14.55
N ILE A 206 6.05 1.36 -14.08
CA ILE A 206 4.71 1.42 -13.48
C ILE A 206 3.71 1.91 -14.52
N ASP A 207 2.73 1.07 -14.86
CA ASP A 207 1.58 1.51 -15.65
C ASP A 207 0.56 2.21 -14.76
N GLU A 208 -0.04 3.28 -15.28
CA GLU A 208 -0.94 4.16 -14.51
C GLU A 208 -0.27 4.64 -13.21
N VAL A 209 0.94 5.18 -13.34
CA VAL A 209 1.80 5.58 -12.23
C VAL A 209 1.16 6.55 -11.25
N ASP A 210 0.27 7.40 -11.71
CA ASP A 210 -0.50 8.34 -10.89
C ASP A 210 -1.55 7.64 -10.01
N SER A 211 -2.05 6.48 -10.41
CA SER A 211 -2.89 5.66 -9.55
C SER A 211 -2.09 5.03 -8.42
N ILE A 212 -1.01 4.38 -8.78
CA ILE A 212 -0.22 3.57 -7.84
C ILE A 212 0.55 4.46 -6.87
N LEU A 213 1.26 5.48 -7.37
CA LEU A 213 2.14 6.29 -6.55
C LEU A 213 1.49 7.54 -5.93
N VAL A 214 0.24 7.84 -6.30
CA VAL A 214 -0.50 8.98 -5.74
C VAL A 214 -1.81 8.52 -5.08
N ASP A 215 -2.74 7.88 -5.82
CA ASP A 215 -4.05 7.53 -5.25
C ASP A 215 -3.96 6.45 -4.18
N GLU A 216 -3.28 5.35 -4.47
CA GLU A 216 -3.13 4.20 -3.56
C GLU A 216 -2.08 4.46 -2.47
N ALA A 217 -1.20 5.44 -2.66
CA ALA A 217 -0.13 5.78 -1.73
C ALA A 217 -0.60 6.53 -0.46
N ARG A 218 -1.91 6.54 -0.17
CA ARG A 218 -2.48 7.09 1.06
C ARG A 218 -2.40 6.14 2.25
N THR A 219 -2.33 4.85 1.99
CA THR A 219 -2.32 3.79 3.02
C THR A 219 -1.12 2.88 2.83
N PRO A 220 -0.43 2.47 3.90
CA PRO A 220 0.66 1.52 3.81
C PRO A 220 0.15 0.10 3.53
N LEU A 221 1.02 -0.76 3.04
CA LEU A 221 0.83 -2.20 3.01
C LEU A 221 1.12 -2.76 4.40
N ILE A 222 0.25 -3.61 4.91
CA ILE A 222 0.34 -4.16 6.26
C ILE A 222 0.16 -5.67 6.20
N ILE A 223 1.06 -6.40 6.85
CA ILE A 223 0.85 -7.80 7.22
C ILE A 223 0.51 -7.83 8.71
N SER A 224 -0.66 -8.36 9.05
CA SER A 224 -1.11 -8.46 10.43
C SER A 224 -1.33 -9.90 10.86
N GLY A 225 -1.05 -10.18 12.12
CA GLY A 225 -1.32 -11.44 12.79
C GLY A 225 -2.24 -11.26 14.00
N GLU A 226 -2.62 -12.36 14.62
CA GLU A 226 -3.41 -12.33 15.85
C GLU A 226 -2.57 -11.81 17.01
N ALA A 227 -3.07 -10.83 17.75
CA ALA A 227 -2.47 -10.34 19.00
C ALA A 227 -2.95 -11.16 20.20
N GLU A 228 -2.18 -11.11 21.28
CA GLU A 228 -2.62 -11.63 22.57
C GLU A 228 -3.82 -10.82 23.10
N LYS A 229 -4.71 -11.46 23.88
CA LYS A 229 -5.98 -10.88 24.31
C LYS A 229 -5.81 -9.69 25.26
N SER A 230 -6.03 -8.47 24.79
CA SER A 230 -6.15 -7.25 25.63
C SER A 230 -7.59 -6.92 26.06
N THR A 231 -8.49 -7.89 26.05
CA THR A 231 -9.95 -7.75 26.28
C THR A 231 -10.28 -6.97 27.56
N ILE A 232 -9.46 -7.10 28.61
CA ILE A 232 -9.69 -6.47 29.92
C ILE A 232 -9.54 -4.93 29.83
N LEU A 233 -8.57 -4.43 29.05
CA LEU A 233 -8.33 -2.99 28.94
C LEU A 233 -9.44 -2.29 28.19
N TYR A 234 -10.01 -2.89 27.15
CA TYR A 234 -11.18 -2.34 26.44
C TYR A 234 -12.39 -2.18 27.35
N VAL A 235 -12.67 -3.19 28.17
CA VAL A 235 -13.79 -3.14 29.14
C VAL A 235 -13.52 -2.07 30.19
N ARG A 236 -12.30 -1.96 30.73
CA ARG A 236 -11.92 -0.94 31.72
C ARG A 236 -12.00 0.47 31.13
N ALA A 237 -11.46 0.67 29.93
CA ALA A 237 -11.51 1.96 29.23
C ALA A 237 -12.96 2.36 28.92
N ASN A 238 -13.79 1.46 28.44
CA ASN A 238 -15.22 1.72 28.20
C ASN A 238 -15.96 2.08 29.52
N THR A 239 -15.67 1.40 30.61
CA THR A 239 -16.25 1.70 31.92
C THR A 239 -15.85 3.09 32.42
N PHE A 240 -14.55 3.43 32.29
CA PHE A 240 -14.04 4.74 32.65
C PHE A 240 -14.70 5.85 31.80
N VAL A 241 -14.69 5.73 30.51
CA VAL A 241 -15.23 6.76 29.58
C VAL A 241 -16.70 7.06 29.86
N ARG A 242 -17.50 6.06 30.22
CA ARG A 242 -18.92 6.24 30.60
C ARG A 242 -19.14 7.04 31.88
N THR A 243 -18.10 7.26 32.68
CA THR A 243 -18.18 8.10 33.91
C THR A 243 -17.88 9.57 33.66
N LEU A 244 -17.43 9.92 32.45
CA LEU A 244 -17.02 11.26 32.07
C LEU A 244 -18.20 12.15 31.66
N THR A 245 -18.07 13.45 31.90
CA THR A 245 -19.07 14.49 31.60
C THR A 245 -18.58 15.37 30.44
N GLU A 246 -19.42 15.59 29.43
CA GLU A 246 -19.10 16.46 28.30
C GLU A 246 -18.86 17.91 28.76
N GLU A 247 -17.96 18.63 28.11
CA GLU A 247 -17.46 19.97 28.41
C GLU A 247 -16.59 20.09 29.68
N GLU A 248 -16.72 19.21 30.67
CA GLU A 248 -15.87 19.18 31.87
C GLU A 248 -14.66 18.26 31.62
N ASP A 249 -14.90 17.01 31.21
CA ASP A 249 -13.89 15.95 31.14
C ASP A 249 -13.43 15.66 29.72
N TYR A 250 -14.28 15.91 28.71
CA TYR A 250 -13.96 15.75 27.30
C TYR A 250 -14.71 16.74 26.42
N THR A 251 -14.17 16.99 25.23
CA THR A 251 -14.78 17.81 24.19
C THR A 251 -14.97 17.03 22.90
N VAL A 252 -16.11 17.27 22.21
CA VAL A 252 -16.45 16.61 20.94
C VAL A 252 -16.44 17.62 19.81
N ASP A 253 -15.66 17.37 18.74
CA ASP A 253 -15.80 18.09 17.48
C ASP A 253 -16.59 17.23 16.46
N ILE A 254 -17.85 17.59 16.30
CA ILE A 254 -18.78 16.89 15.40
C ILE A 254 -18.33 16.97 13.94
N LYS A 255 -17.61 18.02 13.53
CA LYS A 255 -17.17 18.22 12.14
C LYS A 255 -16.03 17.30 11.73
N THR A 256 -15.11 17.09 12.64
CA THR A 256 -13.94 16.22 12.46
C THR A 256 -14.17 14.80 13.00
N LYS A 257 -15.29 14.56 13.70
CA LYS A 257 -15.57 13.32 14.46
C LYS A 257 -14.43 12.98 15.43
N SER A 258 -13.84 13.99 16.07
CA SER A 258 -12.79 13.82 17.07
C SER A 258 -13.29 14.08 18.47
N VAL A 259 -12.76 13.35 19.45
CA VAL A 259 -13.05 13.51 20.89
C VAL A 259 -11.72 13.60 21.61
N GLN A 260 -11.65 14.52 22.57
CA GLN A 260 -10.42 14.76 23.32
C GLN A 260 -10.74 14.95 24.81
N LEU A 261 -9.86 14.41 25.67
CA LEU A 261 -9.92 14.66 27.11
C LEU A 261 -9.49 16.10 27.42
N THR A 262 -10.13 16.71 28.41
CA THR A 262 -9.66 17.94 29.06
C THR A 262 -8.60 17.61 30.13
N GLU A 263 -7.97 18.63 30.74
CA GLU A 263 -7.04 18.44 31.85
C GLU A 263 -7.72 17.72 33.03
N ASP A 264 -8.97 18.03 33.32
CA ASP A 264 -9.75 17.38 34.38
C ASP A 264 -10.03 15.91 34.04
N GLY A 265 -10.37 15.62 32.78
CA GLY A 265 -10.57 14.25 32.26
C GLY A 265 -9.29 13.41 32.30
N MET A 266 -8.14 14.00 32.00
CA MET A 266 -6.83 13.36 32.11
C MET A 266 -6.51 12.98 33.57
N THR A 267 -6.67 13.92 34.49
CA THR A 267 -6.46 13.68 35.92
C THR A 267 -7.38 12.58 36.46
N LYS A 268 -8.64 12.53 36.01
CA LYS A 268 -9.56 11.44 36.37
C LYS A 268 -9.07 10.09 35.79
N GLY A 269 -8.52 10.09 34.55
CA GLY A 269 -7.96 8.91 33.94
C GLY A 269 -6.75 8.37 34.68
N GLU A 270 -5.79 9.23 35.03
CA GLU A 270 -4.62 8.90 35.81
C GLU A 270 -4.99 8.24 37.15
N ASN A 271 -5.95 8.82 37.86
CA ASN A 271 -6.46 8.23 39.10
C ASN A 271 -7.19 6.90 38.91
N TYR A 272 -7.95 6.74 37.83
CA TYR A 272 -8.71 5.51 37.56
C TYR A 272 -7.83 4.33 37.18
N PHE A 273 -6.77 4.60 36.41
CA PHE A 273 -5.83 3.57 35.96
C PHE A 273 -4.64 3.37 36.91
N ASP A 274 -4.50 4.22 37.93
CA ASP A 274 -3.41 4.21 38.94
C ASP A 274 -2.04 4.45 38.28
N VAL A 275 -1.96 5.50 37.46
CA VAL A 275 -0.75 5.94 36.75
C VAL A 275 -0.44 7.41 37.10
N GLU A 276 0.84 7.77 37.12
CA GLU A 276 1.25 9.15 37.44
C GLU A 276 1.03 10.11 36.27
N ASN A 277 1.23 9.66 35.05
CA ASN A 277 1.07 10.45 33.83
C ASN A 277 0.60 9.55 32.67
N LEU A 278 -0.56 9.84 32.08
CA LEU A 278 -1.10 9.09 30.94
C LEU A 278 -0.25 9.20 29.67
N PHE A 279 0.57 10.26 29.57
CA PHE A 279 1.40 10.50 28.37
C PHE A 279 2.80 9.88 28.46
N ASP A 280 3.13 9.20 29.53
CA ASP A 280 4.39 8.46 29.61
C ASP A 280 4.41 7.27 28.65
N LEU A 281 5.60 6.92 28.16
CA LEU A 281 5.80 5.83 27.19
C LEU A 281 5.22 4.51 27.70
N GLU A 282 5.33 4.23 28.98
CA GLU A 282 4.79 3.01 29.61
C GLU A 282 3.27 2.96 29.62
N ASN A 283 2.59 4.11 29.53
CA ASN A 283 1.13 4.26 29.60
C ASN A 283 0.47 4.47 28.24
N THR A 284 1.24 4.46 27.15
CA THR A 284 0.75 4.71 25.78
C THR A 284 -0.40 3.75 25.40
N VAL A 285 -0.32 2.50 25.84
CA VAL A 285 -1.36 1.48 25.60
C VAL A 285 -2.67 1.87 26.30
N ILE A 286 -2.61 2.35 27.54
CA ILE A 286 -3.78 2.80 28.32
C ILE A 286 -4.42 4.01 27.64
N LEU A 287 -3.60 4.99 27.26
CA LEU A 287 -4.06 6.20 26.58
C LEU A 287 -4.74 5.86 25.25
N HIS A 288 -4.18 4.95 24.49
CA HIS A 288 -4.77 4.46 23.25
C HIS A 288 -6.16 3.84 23.47
N HIS A 289 -6.31 2.94 24.43
CA HIS A 289 -7.59 2.32 24.75
C HIS A 289 -8.64 3.34 25.22
N ILE A 290 -8.24 4.36 26.00
CA ILE A 290 -9.13 5.46 26.40
C ILE A 290 -9.57 6.26 25.17
N ALA A 291 -8.66 6.61 24.26
CA ALA A 291 -8.97 7.37 23.06
C ALA A 291 -9.95 6.61 22.15
N GLN A 292 -9.75 5.31 21.95
CA GLN A 292 -10.66 4.49 21.17
C GLN A 292 -12.04 4.31 21.84
N ALA A 293 -12.06 4.16 23.16
CA ALA A 293 -13.30 4.11 23.92
C ALA A 293 -14.11 5.43 23.85
N LEU A 294 -13.42 6.58 23.91
CA LEU A 294 -14.03 7.91 23.72
C LEU A 294 -14.64 8.02 22.33
N LYS A 295 -13.89 7.69 21.29
CA LYS A 295 -14.33 7.71 19.91
C LYS A 295 -15.54 6.78 19.70
N ALA A 296 -15.48 5.58 20.21
CA ALA A 296 -16.56 4.59 20.12
C ALA A 296 -17.86 5.09 20.80
N ASN A 297 -17.77 5.70 21.99
CA ASN A 297 -18.95 6.10 22.76
C ASN A 297 -19.57 7.40 22.24
N TYR A 298 -18.78 8.37 21.80
CA TYR A 298 -19.25 9.74 21.58
C TYR A 298 -19.26 10.19 20.10
N THR A 299 -18.54 9.51 19.19
CA THR A 299 -18.56 9.88 17.77
C THR A 299 -19.17 8.82 16.86
N MET A 300 -19.33 7.58 17.34
CA MET A 300 -19.85 6.48 16.55
C MET A 300 -21.28 6.13 16.97
N SER A 301 -22.21 6.17 16.02
CA SER A 301 -23.65 5.97 16.24
C SER A 301 -24.13 4.62 15.72
N LEU A 302 -24.87 3.90 16.55
CA LEU A 302 -25.57 2.67 16.16
C LEU A 302 -26.57 2.99 15.03
N ASP A 303 -26.74 2.08 14.09
CA ASP A 303 -27.59 2.18 12.90
C ASP A 303 -27.17 3.26 11.87
N VAL A 304 -26.07 3.99 12.13
CA VAL A 304 -25.51 4.98 11.19
C VAL A 304 -24.11 4.58 10.78
N ASP A 305 -23.22 4.38 11.73
CA ASP A 305 -21.81 4.04 11.47
C ASP A 305 -21.57 2.51 11.56
N TYR A 306 -22.36 1.82 12.37
CA TYR A 306 -22.31 0.37 12.56
C TYR A 306 -23.66 -0.19 12.99
N VAL A 307 -23.85 -1.50 12.86
CA VAL A 307 -24.98 -2.26 13.40
C VAL A 307 -24.48 -3.44 14.21
N VAL A 308 -25.29 -3.92 15.15
CA VAL A 308 -25.02 -5.15 15.92
C VAL A 308 -25.94 -6.26 15.42
N GLN A 309 -25.34 -7.34 14.93
CA GLN A 309 -26.09 -8.50 14.46
C GLN A 309 -25.33 -9.79 14.81
N ASP A 310 -26.03 -10.80 15.33
CA ASP A 310 -25.46 -12.11 15.65
C ASP A 310 -24.25 -12.07 16.62
N ASP A 311 -24.27 -11.18 17.63
CA ASP A 311 -23.21 -10.92 18.59
C ASP A 311 -21.92 -10.36 17.94
N GLU A 312 -22.04 -9.73 16.79
CA GLU A 312 -20.92 -9.07 16.07
C GLU A 312 -21.27 -7.62 15.75
N VAL A 313 -20.28 -6.74 15.83
CA VAL A 313 -20.36 -5.36 15.31
C VAL A 313 -20.06 -5.40 13.81
N LEU A 314 -20.93 -4.84 12.99
CA LEU A 314 -20.78 -4.78 11.54
C LEU A 314 -20.76 -3.32 11.09
N ILE A 315 -19.78 -2.96 10.25
CA ILE A 315 -19.65 -1.60 9.72
C ILE A 315 -20.78 -1.29 8.74
N VAL A 316 -21.33 -0.10 8.84
CA VAL A 316 -22.22 0.48 7.82
C VAL A 316 -21.41 1.47 7.00
N ASP A 317 -21.39 1.29 5.69
CA ASP A 317 -20.76 2.25 4.78
C ASP A 317 -21.58 3.55 4.77
N GLN A 318 -20.99 4.64 5.18
CA GLN A 318 -21.64 5.95 5.27
C GLN A 318 -22.15 6.49 3.92
N PHE A 319 -21.56 6.03 2.81
CA PHE A 319 -21.96 6.46 1.46
C PHE A 319 -23.07 5.61 0.86
N THR A 320 -23.12 4.32 1.20
CA THR A 320 -24.06 3.37 0.59
C THR A 320 -25.13 2.88 1.55
N GLY A 321 -24.99 3.12 2.85
CA GLY A 321 -25.88 2.58 3.89
C GLY A 321 -25.85 1.05 3.99
N ARG A 322 -24.90 0.39 3.32
CA ARG A 322 -24.78 -1.08 3.26
C ARG A 322 -23.92 -1.62 4.37
N ILE A 323 -24.32 -2.76 4.91
CA ILE A 323 -23.51 -3.50 5.88
C ILE A 323 -22.31 -4.10 5.18
N MET A 324 -21.10 -3.76 5.64
CA MET A 324 -19.83 -4.28 5.14
C MET A 324 -19.42 -5.51 5.96
N LYS A 325 -19.89 -6.70 5.57
CA LYS A 325 -19.49 -7.95 6.24
C LYS A 325 -18.00 -8.24 6.01
N GLY A 326 -17.32 -8.67 7.07
CA GLY A 326 -15.90 -9.04 7.02
C GLY A 326 -14.93 -7.86 7.14
N ARG A 327 -15.42 -6.61 7.18
CA ARG A 327 -14.59 -5.43 7.48
C ARG A 327 -14.66 -5.10 8.96
N ARG A 328 -13.55 -4.58 9.49
CA ARG A 328 -13.43 -4.09 10.86
C ARG A 328 -12.86 -2.68 10.85
N PHE A 329 -13.20 -1.89 11.86
CA PHE A 329 -12.50 -0.63 12.09
C PHE A 329 -11.08 -0.95 12.55
N SER A 330 -10.12 -0.13 12.13
CA SER A 330 -8.71 -0.22 12.51
C SER A 330 -8.45 0.31 13.92
N GLU A 331 -7.23 0.13 14.40
CA GLU A 331 -6.69 0.78 15.59
C GLU A 331 -7.46 0.49 16.89
N GLY A 332 -8.03 -0.72 17.04
CA GLY A 332 -8.78 -1.06 18.26
C GLY A 332 -10.18 -0.44 18.36
N LEU A 333 -10.58 0.43 17.43
CA LEU A 333 -11.92 1.05 17.45
C LEU A 333 -13.03 0.00 17.37
N HIS A 334 -12.82 -1.06 16.62
CA HIS A 334 -13.81 -2.15 16.49
C HIS A 334 -14.02 -2.85 17.83
N GLN A 335 -12.95 -3.17 18.53
CA GLN A 335 -12.97 -3.77 19.87
C GLN A 335 -13.57 -2.82 20.91
N ALA A 336 -13.30 -1.52 20.78
CA ALA A 336 -13.92 -0.50 21.63
C ALA A 336 -15.46 -0.42 21.41
N LEU A 337 -15.91 -0.60 20.17
CA LEU A 337 -17.35 -0.72 19.84
C LEU A 337 -17.94 -2.04 20.36
N GLU A 338 -17.23 -3.16 20.23
CA GLU A 338 -17.63 -4.44 20.82
C GLU A 338 -17.77 -4.31 22.35
N ALA A 339 -16.83 -3.63 23.03
CA ALA A 339 -16.90 -3.32 24.45
C ALA A 339 -18.06 -2.39 24.80
N LYS A 340 -18.33 -1.37 23.96
CA LYS A 340 -19.47 -0.44 24.12
C LYS A 340 -20.80 -1.17 24.06
N GLU A 341 -21.00 -2.04 23.10
CA GLU A 341 -22.25 -2.77 22.87
C GLU A 341 -22.35 -4.04 23.73
N GLY A 342 -21.28 -4.44 24.42
CA GLY A 342 -21.25 -5.62 25.30
C GLY A 342 -21.32 -6.94 24.56
N VAL A 343 -20.91 -6.98 23.30
CA VAL A 343 -20.76 -8.20 22.50
C VAL A 343 -19.40 -8.84 22.74
N THR A 344 -19.18 -10.04 22.21
CA THR A 344 -17.89 -10.75 22.37
C THR A 344 -16.78 -9.94 21.70
N ILE A 345 -15.80 -9.49 22.51
CA ILE A 345 -14.62 -8.76 22.02
C ILE A 345 -13.68 -9.76 21.33
N GLN A 346 -13.44 -9.55 20.04
CA GLN A 346 -12.54 -10.40 19.26
C GLN A 346 -11.09 -9.93 19.40
N ASN A 347 -10.13 -10.85 19.11
CA ASN A 347 -8.71 -10.54 19.20
C ASN A 347 -8.34 -9.33 18.31
N GLU A 348 -7.43 -8.51 18.79
CA GLU A 348 -6.78 -7.48 17.98
C GLU A 348 -5.93 -8.12 16.90
N SER A 349 -5.72 -7.37 15.83
CA SER A 349 -4.71 -7.71 14.85
C SER A 349 -3.45 -6.89 15.13
N LYS A 350 -2.35 -7.55 15.42
CA LYS A 350 -1.04 -6.90 15.61
C LYS A 350 -0.35 -6.71 14.27
N THR A 351 0.22 -5.54 14.03
CA THR A 351 1.02 -5.27 12.83
C THR A 351 2.34 -6.04 12.91
N MET A 352 2.55 -6.98 11.99
CA MET A 352 3.78 -7.78 11.92
C MET A 352 4.82 -7.15 11.02
N ALA A 353 4.40 -6.55 9.91
CA ALA A 353 5.25 -5.83 8.99
C ALA A 353 4.44 -4.77 8.23
N THR A 354 5.07 -3.65 7.93
CA THR A 354 4.44 -2.55 7.21
C THR A 354 5.43 -1.84 6.29
N ILE A 355 4.95 -1.33 5.16
CA ILE A 355 5.71 -0.45 4.27
C ILE A 355 4.76 0.42 3.46
N THR A 356 5.11 1.69 3.23
CA THR A 356 4.38 2.54 2.28
C THR A 356 4.79 2.23 0.85
N PHE A 357 3.87 2.44 -0.11
CA PHE A 357 4.21 2.32 -1.54
C PHE A 357 5.37 3.23 -1.93
N GLN A 358 5.38 4.46 -1.37
CA GLN A 358 6.44 5.42 -1.62
C GLN A 358 7.81 4.83 -1.26
N ASN A 359 7.95 4.28 -0.07
CA ASN A 359 9.22 3.72 0.39
C ASN A 359 9.59 2.43 -0.33
N TYR A 360 8.60 1.59 -0.67
CA TYR A 360 8.86 0.38 -1.44
C TYR A 360 9.42 0.70 -2.83
N PHE A 361 8.74 1.56 -3.61
CA PHE A 361 9.17 1.88 -4.97
C PHE A 361 10.46 2.71 -5.04
N ARG A 362 10.78 3.46 -3.99
CA ARG A 362 12.07 4.16 -3.86
C ARG A 362 13.28 3.22 -3.71
N MET A 363 13.06 1.95 -3.39
CA MET A 363 14.12 0.95 -3.27
C MET A 363 14.66 0.46 -4.62
N TYR A 364 13.91 0.65 -5.71
CA TYR A 364 14.40 0.28 -7.03
C TYR A 364 15.59 1.16 -7.44
N LYS A 365 16.62 0.53 -8.03
CA LYS A 365 17.78 1.27 -8.58
C LYS A 365 17.34 2.28 -9.65
N LYS A 366 16.34 1.90 -10.46
CA LYS A 366 15.73 2.74 -11.48
C LYS A 366 14.22 2.52 -11.51
N LEU A 367 13.48 3.62 -11.45
CA LEU A 367 12.01 3.64 -11.45
C LEU A 367 11.53 4.48 -12.62
N ALA A 368 10.54 4.00 -13.35
CA ALA A 368 9.87 4.73 -14.43
C ALA A 368 8.37 4.53 -14.37
N GLY A 369 7.61 5.45 -14.96
CA GLY A 369 6.17 5.36 -14.97
C GLY A 369 5.52 5.93 -16.21
N MET A 370 4.31 5.49 -16.50
CA MET A 370 3.51 6.00 -17.61
C MET A 370 2.06 6.20 -17.19
N THR A 371 1.46 7.27 -17.69
CA THR A 371 0.03 7.57 -17.51
C THR A 371 -0.41 8.63 -18.52
N GLY A 372 -1.71 8.91 -18.60
CA GLY A 372 -2.27 10.00 -19.42
C GLY A 372 -2.37 11.34 -18.70
N THR A 373 -2.04 11.43 -17.41
CA THR A 373 -2.49 12.52 -16.51
C THR A 373 -1.53 12.86 -15.35
N ALA A 374 -0.22 12.67 -15.48
CA ALA A 374 0.75 12.89 -14.38
C ALA A 374 1.13 14.37 -14.17
N LYS A 375 0.97 15.23 -15.18
CA LYS A 375 1.51 16.60 -15.14
C LYS A 375 0.98 17.46 -14.00
N THR A 376 -0.22 17.20 -13.54
CA THR A 376 -0.82 17.91 -12.40
C THR A 376 -0.09 17.63 -11.09
N GLU A 377 0.54 16.46 -10.96
CA GLU A 377 1.25 15.96 -9.77
C GLU A 377 2.78 15.94 -9.96
N GLU A 378 3.32 16.67 -10.95
CA GLU A 378 4.76 16.68 -11.27
C GLU A 378 5.64 17.05 -10.07
N GLU A 379 5.17 17.95 -9.23
CA GLU A 379 5.88 18.37 -8.01
C GLU A 379 6.05 17.19 -7.04
N GLU A 380 5.00 16.41 -6.83
CA GLU A 380 5.02 15.23 -5.97
C GLU A 380 5.95 14.14 -6.54
N PHE A 381 5.86 13.84 -7.83
CA PHE A 381 6.74 12.88 -8.48
C PHE A 381 8.21 13.25 -8.41
N ARG A 382 8.51 14.52 -8.55
CA ARG A 382 9.89 15.02 -8.44
C ARG A 382 10.40 14.94 -7.00
N ASP A 383 9.61 15.41 -6.04
CA ASP A 383 10.06 15.58 -4.66
C ASP A 383 10.15 14.23 -3.90
N ILE A 384 9.26 13.27 -4.20
CA ILE A 384 9.23 11.96 -3.53
C ILE A 384 10.07 10.92 -4.28
N TYR A 385 9.91 10.84 -5.61
CA TYR A 385 10.49 9.76 -6.41
C TYR A 385 11.64 10.21 -7.31
N ASN A 386 11.98 11.49 -7.31
CA ASN A 386 13.00 12.09 -8.18
C ASN A 386 12.73 11.86 -9.68
N MET A 387 11.46 11.79 -10.07
CA MET A 387 11.03 11.59 -11.46
C MET A 387 10.46 12.87 -12.05
N ARG A 388 10.81 13.19 -13.30
CA ARG A 388 10.24 14.28 -14.07
C ARG A 388 9.06 13.76 -14.89
N VAL A 389 8.06 14.62 -15.11
CA VAL A 389 6.93 14.32 -16.00
C VAL A 389 7.15 14.99 -17.35
N ILE A 390 7.27 14.19 -18.40
CA ILE A 390 7.50 14.67 -19.77
C ILE A 390 6.27 14.34 -20.61
N GLU A 391 5.59 15.40 -21.06
CA GLU A 391 4.41 15.29 -21.94
C GLU A 391 4.84 14.97 -23.36
N ILE A 392 4.30 13.88 -23.91
CA ILE A 392 4.55 13.43 -25.28
C ILE A 392 3.41 13.91 -26.18
N PRO A 393 3.70 14.49 -27.36
CA PRO A 393 2.66 14.86 -28.31
C PRO A 393 1.90 13.63 -28.79
N THR A 394 0.61 13.78 -29.05
CA THR A 394 -0.21 12.70 -29.61
C THR A 394 0.16 12.36 -31.05
N ASN A 395 0.06 11.10 -31.43
CA ASN A 395 0.35 10.65 -32.81
C ASN A 395 -0.54 11.35 -33.86
N LYS A 396 -1.82 11.56 -33.52
CA LYS A 396 -2.74 12.37 -34.33
C LYS A 396 -3.34 13.47 -33.47
N VAL A 397 -3.67 14.60 -34.11
CA VAL A 397 -4.27 15.77 -33.42
C VAL A 397 -5.61 15.38 -32.81
N ILE A 398 -5.83 15.75 -31.55
CA ILE A 398 -7.10 15.56 -30.85
C ILE A 398 -8.13 16.52 -31.45
N ILE A 399 -9.25 15.99 -31.94
CA ILE A 399 -10.40 16.76 -32.49
C ILE A 399 -11.62 16.68 -31.60
N ARG A 400 -11.50 16.06 -30.40
CA ARG A 400 -12.58 15.97 -29.41
C ARG A 400 -13.04 17.34 -28.97
N ASP A 401 -14.37 17.51 -28.84
CA ASP A 401 -15.02 18.72 -28.30
C ASP A 401 -15.19 18.61 -26.79
N ASP A 402 -14.34 19.28 -26.03
CA ASP A 402 -14.44 19.36 -24.56
C ASP A 402 -15.33 20.55 -24.17
N ARG A 403 -16.63 20.28 -23.93
CA ARG A 403 -17.63 21.30 -23.63
C ARG A 403 -17.52 21.83 -22.20
N PRO A 404 -17.94 23.09 -21.97
CA PRO A 404 -18.01 23.65 -20.62
C PRO A 404 -18.95 22.88 -19.71
N ASP A 405 -18.68 22.93 -18.41
CA ASP A 405 -19.55 22.32 -17.39
C ASP A 405 -20.95 22.98 -17.39
N LEU A 406 -21.97 22.15 -17.20
CA LEU A 406 -23.35 22.56 -16.95
C LEU A 406 -23.63 22.43 -15.45
N ILE A 407 -24.01 23.53 -14.82
CA ILE A 407 -24.15 23.57 -13.35
C ILE A 407 -25.60 23.82 -13.00
N TYR A 408 -26.18 22.95 -12.18
CA TYR A 408 -27.55 22.97 -11.72
C TYR A 408 -27.63 23.30 -10.22
N THR A 409 -28.73 23.84 -9.77
CA THR A 409 -28.95 24.13 -8.36
C THR A 409 -29.16 22.88 -7.53
N THR A 410 -29.91 21.90 -8.08
CA THR A 410 -30.27 20.66 -7.39
C THR A 410 -29.74 19.41 -8.10
N ILE A 411 -29.54 18.36 -7.33
CA ILE A 411 -29.15 17.03 -7.84
C ILE A 411 -30.24 16.47 -8.77
N GLU A 412 -31.53 16.71 -8.46
CA GLU A 412 -32.61 16.19 -9.27
C GLU A 412 -32.66 16.82 -10.66
N ALA A 413 -32.53 18.15 -10.76
CA ALA A 413 -32.46 18.87 -12.05
C ALA A 413 -31.24 18.39 -12.88
N LYS A 414 -30.09 18.20 -12.26
CA LYS A 414 -28.88 17.66 -12.88
C LYS A 414 -29.16 16.30 -13.53
N PHE A 415 -29.68 15.34 -12.76
CA PHE A 415 -29.91 13.98 -13.30
C PHE A 415 -30.99 13.92 -14.35
N ASN A 416 -32.01 14.77 -14.29
CA ASN A 416 -33.00 14.87 -15.33
C ASN A 416 -32.35 15.33 -16.64
N ALA A 417 -31.51 16.37 -16.58
CA ALA A 417 -30.79 16.87 -17.74
C ALA A 417 -29.81 15.83 -18.32
N VAL A 418 -29.07 15.08 -17.47
CA VAL A 418 -28.20 13.98 -17.92
C VAL A 418 -28.98 12.92 -18.65
N VAL A 419 -30.12 12.49 -18.15
CA VAL A 419 -30.98 11.47 -18.77
C VAL A 419 -31.57 11.95 -20.07
N GLU A 420 -31.91 13.25 -20.22
CA GLU A 420 -32.34 13.82 -21.49
C GLU A 420 -31.24 13.82 -22.55
N ASP A 421 -30.03 14.30 -22.19
CA ASP A 421 -28.88 14.30 -23.12
C ASP A 421 -28.51 12.87 -23.57
N ILE A 422 -28.54 11.88 -22.64
CA ILE A 422 -28.33 10.47 -23.01
C ILE A 422 -29.41 10.02 -24.01
N ALA A 423 -30.68 10.36 -23.78
CA ALA A 423 -31.76 9.95 -24.66
C ALA A 423 -31.63 10.56 -26.07
N GLU A 424 -31.27 11.83 -26.19
CA GLU A 424 -31.01 12.50 -27.46
C GLU A 424 -29.86 11.87 -28.24
N ARG A 425 -28.75 11.57 -27.57
CA ARG A 425 -27.56 10.95 -28.18
C ARG A 425 -27.84 9.52 -28.63
N HIS A 426 -28.47 8.74 -27.76
CA HIS A 426 -28.89 7.38 -28.07
C HIS A 426 -29.81 7.33 -29.28
N ALA A 427 -30.79 8.26 -29.39
CA ALA A 427 -31.69 8.37 -30.56
C ALA A 427 -30.94 8.67 -31.87
N LYS A 428 -29.82 9.40 -31.82
CA LYS A 428 -28.91 9.68 -32.92
C LYS A 428 -27.95 8.52 -33.25
N GLY A 429 -27.95 7.48 -32.42
CA GLY A 429 -27.04 6.34 -32.56
C GLY A 429 -25.62 6.63 -32.06
N GLN A 430 -25.41 7.73 -31.32
CA GLN A 430 -24.11 8.06 -30.71
C GLN A 430 -23.89 7.18 -29.47
N PRO A 431 -22.74 6.50 -29.31
CA PRO A 431 -22.40 5.80 -28.08
C PRO A 431 -22.13 6.78 -26.91
N VAL A 432 -22.58 6.41 -25.71
CA VAL A 432 -22.49 7.25 -24.52
C VAL A 432 -21.85 6.50 -23.39
N LEU A 433 -20.78 7.06 -22.80
CA LEU A 433 -20.19 6.62 -21.56
C LEU A 433 -20.54 7.63 -20.46
N VAL A 434 -21.21 7.18 -19.41
CA VAL A 434 -21.57 8.01 -18.26
C VAL A 434 -20.62 7.68 -17.09
N GLY A 435 -19.82 8.64 -16.69
CA GLY A 435 -18.95 8.53 -15.50
C GLY A 435 -19.67 9.00 -14.24
N THR A 436 -19.65 8.16 -13.20
CA THR A 436 -20.23 8.46 -11.89
C THR A 436 -19.19 8.28 -10.79
N VAL A 437 -19.30 9.01 -9.70
CA VAL A 437 -18.39 8.89 -8.54
C VAL A 437 -18.83 7.74 -7.63
N ALA A 438 -20.14 7.63 -7.36
CA ALA A 438 -20.69 6.66 -6.44
C ALA A 438 -21.54 5.59 -7.15
N ILE A 439 -21.61 4.39 -6.56
CA ILE A 439 -22.45 3.28 -7.05
C ILE A 439 -23.93 3.68 -7.04
N GLU A 440 -24.37 4.39 -6.01
CA GLU A 440 -25.75 4.89 -5.88
C GLU A 440 -26.17 5.82 -7.01
N THR A 441 -25.26 6.71 -7.41
CA THR A 441 -25.46 7.59 -8.56
C THR A 441 -25.66 6.75 -9.84
N SER A 442 -24.87 5.68 -10.01
CA SER A 442 -25.01 4.74 -11.14
C SER A 442 -26.37 4.05 -11.14
N GLU A 443 -26.82 3.57 -9.98
CA GLU A 443 -28.11 2.87 -9.82
C GLU A 443 -29.29 3.84 -10.05
N LEU A 444 -29.19 5.09 -9.58
CA LEU A 444 -30.20 6.12 -9.81
C LEU A 444 -30.36 6.44 -11.29
N ILE A 445 -29.27 6.70 -11.99
CA ILE A 445 -29.29 6.97 -13.45
C ILE A 445 -29.84 5.75 -14.18
N SER A 446 -29.39 4.54 -13.82
CA SER A 446 -29.89 3.29 -14.39
C SER A 446 -31.41 3.16 -14.22
N SER A 447 -31.95 3.46 -13.05
CA SER A 447 -33.41 3.41 -12.81
C SER A 447 -34.19 4.40 -13.67
N LYS A 448 -33.65 5.62 -13.85
CA LYS A 448 -34.27 6.67 -14.70
C LYS A 448 -34.22 6.28 -16.20
N LEU A 449 -33.11 5.71 -16.68
CA LEU A 449 -32.98 5.22 -18.06
C LEU A 449 -33.91 4.04 -18.36
N LYS A 450 -34.05 3.10 -17.41
CA LYS A 450 -35.02 2.00 -17.50
C LYS A 450 -36.46 2.51 -17.66
N ARG A 451 -36.86 3.55 -16.91
CA ARG A 451 -38.19 4.19 -17.04
C ARG A 451 -38.39 4.81 -18.43
N LYS A 452 -37.32 5.30 -19.08
CA LYS A 452 -37.36 5.81 -20.46
C LYS A 452 -37.22 4.72 -21.53
N GLY A 453 -37.07 3.47 -21.15
CA GLY A 453 -36.90 2.34 -22.09
C GLY A 453 -35.55 2.30 -22.81
N ILE A 454 -34.53 2.98 -22.30
CA ILE A 454 -33.18 3.00 -22.88
C ILE A 454 -32.39 1.82 -22.35
N LYS A 455 -31.95 0.95 -23.28
CA LYS A 455 -31.07 -0.18 -22.96
C LYS A 455 -29.69 0.34 -22.60
N HIS A 456 -29.13 -0.12 -21.49
CA HIS A 456 -27.82 0.29 -21.00
C HIS A 456 -27.19 -0.80 -20.14
N ASP A 457 -25.85 -0.74 -20.01
CA ASP A 457 -25.06 -1.58 -19.13
C ASP A 457 -24.49 -0.74 -17.98
N VAL A 458 -24.33 -1.38 -16.80
CA VAL A 458 -23.77 -0.73 -15.62
C VAL A 458 -22.51 -1.48 -15.20
N LEU A 459 -21.41 -0.76 -15.14
CA LEU A 459 -20.12 -1.24 -14.65
C LEU A 459 -19.89 -0.72 -13.23
N ASN A 460 -19.82 -1.64 -12.30
CA ASN A 460 -19.44 -1.34 -10.91
C ASN A 460 -18.48 -2.41 -10.39
N ALA A 461 -17.78 -2.13 -9.29
CA ALA A 461 -16.76 -2.98 -8.67
C ALA A 461 -17.20 -4.43 -8.31
N LYS A 462 -18.47 -4.78 -8.52
CA LYS A 462 -19.01 -6.11 -8.21
C LYS A 462 -18.87 -7.14 -9.36
N GLN A 463 -18.41 -6.73 -10.55
CA GLN A 463 -18.46 -7.55 -11.77
C GLN A 463 -17.19 -7.45 -12.63
N HIS A 464 -16.01 -7.61 -12.04
CA HIS A 464 -14.72 -7.44 -12.73
C HIS A 464 -14.57 -8.34 -13.99
N GLU A 465 -15.02 -9.58 -13.96
CA GLU A 465 -14.89 -10.50 -15.10
C GLU A 465 -15.73 -10.08 -16.33
N ARG A 466 -16.87 -9.42 -16.10
CA ARG A 466 -17.75 -8.91 -17.18
C ARG A 466 -17.36 -7.53 -17.70
N GLU A 467 -16.50 -6.84 -16.97
CA GLU A 467 -16.10 -5.47 -17.27
C GLU A 467 -15.45 -5.34 -18.66
N ALA A 468 -14.49 -6.20 -18.96
CA ALA A 468 -13.79 -6.18 -20.24
C ALA A 468 -14.73 -6.41 -21.42
N ASP A 469 -15.71 -7.30 -21.28
CA ASP A 469 -16.69 -7.60 -22.34
C ASP A 469 -17.65 -6.42 -22.57
N ILE A 470 -18.13 -5.79 -21.50
CA ILE A 470 -19.02 -4.61 -21.60
C ILE A 470 -18.28 -3.44 -22.27
N ILE A 471 -17.01 -3.22 -21.90
CA ILE A 471 -16.22 -2.13 -22.48
C ILE A 471 -15.92 -2.34 -23.95
N LYS A 472 -15.71 -3.57 -24.42
CA LYS A 472 -15.54 -3.87 -25.85
C LYS A 472 -16.74 -3.39 -26.67
N HIS A 473 -17.95 -3.48 -26.11
CA HIS A 473 -19.20 -3.09 -26.77
C HIS A 473 -19.62 -1.63 -26.52
N ALA A 474 -18.92 -0.92 -25.60
CA ALA A 474 -19.24 0.45 -25.22
C ALA A 474 -19.12 1.48 -26.37
N GLY A 475 -18.34 1.17 -27.40
CA GLY A 475 -18.18 1.99 -28.60
C GLY A 475 -19.15 1.65 -29.75
N GLU A 476 -20.06 0.71 -29.59
CA GLU A 476 -21.04 0.33 -30.61
C GLU A 476 -22.13 1.40 -30.74
N ARG A 477 -22.81 1.39 -31.89
CA ARG A 477 -23.83 2.37 -32.23
C ARG A 477 -24.97 2.36 -31.22
N GLY A 478 -25.18 3.52 -30.56
CA GLY A 478 -26.25 3.72 -29.57
C GLY A 478 -26.01 2.96 -28.24
N ALA A 479 -24.83 2.41 -28.02
CA ALA A 479 -24.48 1.83 -26.72
C ALA A 479 -24.53 2.91 -25.62
N VAL A 480 -25.06 2.53 -24.45
CA VAL A 480 -25.05 3.38 -23.26
C VAL A 480 -24.43 2.57 -22.12
N VAL A 481 -23.34 3.06 -21.58
CA VAL A 481 -22.62 2.42 -20.48
C VAL A 481 -22.48 3.41 -19.33
N ILE A 482 -22.89 3.00 -18.13
CA ILE A 482 -22.69 3.75 -16.89
C ILE A 482 -21.52 3.10 -16.16
N ALA A 483 -20.48 3.86 -15.86
CA ALA A 483 -19.29 3.34 -15.21
C ALA A 483 -18.90 4.18 -14.01
N THR A 484 -18.50 3.53 -12.91
CA THR A 484 -17.82 4.21 -11.81
C THR A 484 -16.36 4.47 -12.19
N ASN A 485 -15.67 5.37 -11.48
CA ASN A 485 -14.36 5.89 -11.82
C ASN A 485 -13.29 4.83 -12.15
N MET A 486 -13.30 3.72 -11.43
CA MET A 486 -12.29 2.69 -11.58
C MET A 486 -12.65 1.66 -12.65
N ALA A 487 -13.92 1.62 -13.08
CA ALA A 487 -14.35 0.64 -14.06
C ALA A 487 -13.81 0.95 -15.47
N GLY A 488 -13.26 -0.06 -16.13
CA GLY A 488 -12.71 0.04 -17.50
C GLY A 488 -11.33 0.70 -17.60
N ARG A 489 -10.61 0.91 -16.52
CA ARG A 489 -9.25 1.46 -16.54
C ARG A 489 -8.30 0.48 -17.26
N GLY A 490 -7.39 1.02 -18.09
CA GLY A 490 -6.48 0.21 -18.88
C GLY A 490 -7.09 -0.52 -20.09
N THR A 491 -8.42 -0.41 -20.31
CA THR A 491 -9.10 -1.02 -21.46
C THR A 491 -9.48 0.03 -22.49
N ASP A 492 -9.24 -0.25 -23.76
CA ASP A 492 -9.55 0.64 -24.87
C ASP A 492 -10.98 0.45 -25.39
N ILE A 493 -11.70 1.57 -25.63
CA ILE A 493 -13.02 1.58 -26.24
C ILE A 493 -12.86 1.84 -27.72
N LYS A 494 -13.08 0.81 -28.55
CA LYS A 494 -13.03 0.92 -30.00
C LYS A 494 -14.40 1.33 -30.54
N LEU A 495 -14.41 2.32 -31.43
CA LEU A 495 -15.64 2.78 -32.10
C LEU A 495 -16.14 1.76 -33.14
N GLY A 496 -17.42 1.42 -33.05
CA GLY A 496 -18.10 0.56 -34.02
C GLY A 496 -18.43 1.27 -35.36
N GLU A 497 -18.91 0.54 -36.33
CA GLU A 497 -19.30 1.10 -37.62
C GLU A 497 -20.42 2.16 -37.49
N GLY A 498 -20.26 3.27 -38.21
CA GLY A 498 -21.23 4.38 -38.24
C GLY A 498 -21.28 5.26 -36.97
N THR A 499 -20.39 5.03 -36.02
CA THR A 499 -20.32 5.85 -34.78
C THR A 499 -19.50 7.11 -34.96
N ILE A 500 -18.55 7.11 -35.89
CA ILE A 500 -17.76 8.30 -36.23
C ILE A 500 -18.69 9.36 -36.86
N GLU A 501 -19.59 8.96 -37.75
CA GLU A 501 -20.60 9.86 -38.38
C GLU A 501 -21.61 10.35 -37.36
N ALA A 502 -21.92 9.57 -36.32
CA ALA A 502 -22.79 9.97 -35.23
C ALA A 502 -22.10 10.93 -34.23
N GLY A 503 -20.82 11.28 -34.43
CA GLY A 503 -20.06 12.20 -33.59
C GLY A 503 -19.10 11.54 -32.59
N GLY A 504 -18.80 10.24 -32.77
CA GLY A 504 -17.89 9.48 -31.91
C GLY A 504 -18.44 9.23 -30.49
N LEU A 505 -17.60 8.80 -29.57
CA LEU A 505 -18.00 8.52 -28.19
C LEU A 505 -18.31 9.81 -27.44
N ALA A 506 -19.51 9.90 -26.85
CA ALA A 506 -19.86 10.95 -25.90
C ALA A 506 -19.52 10.51 -24.46
N VAL A 507 -18.78 11.32 -23.74
CA VAL A 507 -18.47 11.11 -22.32
C VAL A 507 -19.22 12.13 -21.48
N ILE A 508 -20.05 11.66 -20.57
CA ILE A 508 -20.84 12.48 -19.66
C ILE A 508 -20.32 12.22 -18.24
N GLY A 509 -19.72 13.25 -17.61
CA GLY A 509 -19.40 13.21 -16.19
C GLY A 509 -20.58 13.74 -15.37
N THR A 510 -21.02 13.03 -14.35
CA THR A 510 -22.14 13.43 -13.51
C THR A 510 -21.74 14.26 -12.29
N GLU A 511 -20.46 14.28 -11.99
CA GLU A 511 -19.84 15.03 -10.91
C GLU A 511 -18.35 15.29 -11.24
N ARG A 512 -17.75 16.26 -10.55
CA ARG A 512 -16.30 16.41 -10.55
C ARG A 512 -15.71 15.51 -9.46
N HIS A 513 -14.64 14.85 -9.80
CA HIS A 513 -13.88 14.03 -8.88
C HIS A 513 -13.02 14.87 -7.92
N GLU A 514 -12.47 14.24 -6.92
CA GLU A 514 -11.54 14.87 -5.96
C GLU A 514 -10.30 15.46 -6.65
N SER A 515 -9.89 14.88 -7.79
CA SER A 515 -8.73 15.31 -8.55
C SER A 515 -9.10 15.61 -10.02
N ARG A 516 -8.56 16.70 -10.56
CA ARG A 516 -8.67 17.05 -12.01
C ARG A 516 -8.09 15.97 -12.91
N ARG A 517 -7.13 15.22 -12.41
CA ARG A 517 -6.50 14.10 -13.08
C ARG A 517 -7.51 13.01 -13.44
N ILE A 518 -8.37 12.63 -12.49
CA ILE A 518 -9.43 11.64 -12.71
C ILE A 518 -10.45 12.13 -13.74
N ASP A 519 -10.83 13.40 -13.70
CA ASP A 519 -11.69 14.01 -14.73
C ASP A 519 -11.05 13.94 -16.12
N ASN A 520 -9.75 14.19 -16.22
CA ASN A 520 -9.00 14.10 -17.48
C ASN A 520 -8.88 12.65 -17.98
N GLN A 521 -8.75 11.67 -17.11
CA GLN A 521 -8.81 10.25 -17.45
C GLN A 521 -10.18 9.86 -18.02
N LEU A 522 -11.27 10.36 -17.42
CA LEU A 522 -12.61 10.13 -17.93
C LEU A 522 -12.78 10.77 -19.31
N ARG A 523 -12.38 12.03 -19.51
CA ARG A 523 -12.38 12.70 -20.83
C ARG A 523 -11.55 11.94 -21.84
N GLY A 524 -10.40 11.40 -21.43
CA GLY A 524 -9.49 10.64 -22.26
C GLY A 524 -10.05 9.30 -22.78
N ARG A 525 -11.24 8.89 -22.35
CA ARG A 525 -11.93 7.73 -22.93
C ARG A 525 -12.44 8.00 -24.35
N SER A 526 -12.64 9.26 -24.72
CA SER A 526 -13.14 9.72 -26.01
C SER A 526 -12.08 10.49 -26.81
N GLY A 527 -12.24 10.55 -28.14
CA GLY A 527 -11.40 11.32 -29.03
C GLY A 527 -9.97 10.76 -29.17
N ARG A 528 -9.82 9.45 -29.31
CA ARG A 528 -8.52 8.75 -29.40
C ARG A 528 -8.08 8.67 -30.86
N GLN A 529 -6.77 8.72 -31.09
CA GLN A 529 -6.14 8.56 -32.41
C GLN A 529 -6.79 9.42 -33.52
N GLY A 530 -7.25 10.64 -33.19
CA GLY A 530 -7.89 11.57 -34.13
C GLY A 530 -9.36 11.28 -34.39
N ASP A 531 -10.00 10.41 -33.62
CA ASP A 531 -11.44 10.20 -33.71
C ASP A 531 -12.22 11.40 -33.18
N PRO A 532 -13.43 11.69 -33.68
CA PRO A 532 -14.32 12.67 -33.08
C PRO A 532 -14.83 12.18 -31.72
N GLY A 533 -15.26 13.10 -30.89
CA GLY A 533 -15.85 12.78 -29.59
C GLY A 533 -16.30 14.03 -28.89
N VAL A 534 -17.10 13.88 -27.86
CA VAL A 534 -17.64 14.98 -27.04
C VAL A 534 -17.49 14.63 -25.57
N THR A 535 -17.10 15.60 -24.77
CA THR A 535 -17.10 15.42 -23.31
C THR A 535 -17.84 16.59 -22.66
N GLN A 536 -18.65 16.28 -21.64
CA GLN A 536 -19.37 17.29 -20.88
C GLN A 536 -19.62 16.84 -19.44
N PHE A 537 -19.42 17.75 -18.48
CA PHE A 537 -19.73 17.49 -17.07
C PHE A 537 -21.03 18.20 -16.68
N TYR A 538 -21.84 17.50 -15.90
CA TYR A 538 -23.08 17.97 -15.29
C TYR A 538 -22.89 18.01 -13.78
N LEU A 539 -22.96 19.19 -13.21
CA LEU A 539 -22.64 19.42 -11.80
C LEU A 539 -23.86 19.95 -11.06
N SER A 540 -23.92 19.72 -9.76
CA SER A 540 -24.90 20.35 -8.86
C SER A 540 -24.17 21.08 -7.74
N MET A 541 -24.81 22.14 -7.24
CA MET A 541 -24.32 22.82 -6.03
C MET A 541 -24.47 21.95 -4.78
N GLU A 542 -25.30 20.91 -4.86
CA GLU A 542 -25.48 19.92 -3.80
C GLU A 542 -24.46 18.78 -3.86
N ASP A 543 -23.61 18.71 -4.91
CA ASP A 543 -22.55 17.70 -5.02
C ASP A 543 -21.57 17.82 -3.85
N GLU A 544 -21.02 16.69 -3.39
CA GLU A 544 -20.22 16.63 -2.17
C GLU A 544 -19.00 17.57 -2.21
N LEU A 545 -18.31 17.63 -3.35
CA LEU A 545 -17.20 18.57 -3.55
C LEU A 545 -17.61 20.03 -3.29
N MET A 546 -18.81 20.42 -3.75
CA MET A 546 -19.33 21.77 -3.60
C MET A 546 -19.85 22.03 -2.18
N ARG A 547 -20.40 21.02 -1.53
CA ARG A 547 -20.86 21.11 -0.12
C ARG A 547 -19.70 21.29 0.86
N ARG A 548 -18.60 20.55 0.66
CA ARG A 548 -17.44 20.56 1.57
C ARG A 548 -16.52 21.76 1.34
N PHE A 549 -16.28 22.11 0.09
CA PHE A 549 -15.22 23.06 -0.30
C PHE A 549 -15.75 24.30 -1.05
N GLY A 550 -17.05 24.37 -1.33
CA GLY A 550 -17.70 25.55 -1.93
C GLY A 550 -17.73 26.73 -0.96
N SER A 551 -17.52 27.95 -1.45
CA SER A 551 -17.57 29.15 -0.61
C SER A 551 -19.03 29.53 -0.27
N ASP A 552 -19.26 30.01 0.97
CA ASP A 552 -20.59 30.50 1.43
C ASP A 552 -21.12 31.64 0.57
N ASN A 553 -20.24 32.43 -0.04
CA ASN A 553 -20.59 33.48 -1.01
C ASN A 553 -21.27 32.91 -2.26
N MET A 554 -20.96 31.67 -2.62
CA MET A 554 -21.54 31.02 -3.79
C MET A 554 -22.96 30.50 -3.50
N LYS A 555 -23.20 29.99 -2.27
CA LYS A 555 -24.53 29.61 -1.81
C LYS A 555 -25.47 30.83 -1.79
N SER A 556 -25.01 31.93 -1.22
CA SER A 556 -25.83 33.18 -1.14
C SER A 556 -26.07 33.84 -2.49
N MET A 557 -25.17 33.66 -3.45
CA MET A 557 -25.34 34.14 -4.81
C MET A 557 -26.40 33.32 -5.58
N MET A 558 -26.43 31.99 -5.38
CA MET A 558 -27.39 31.09 -6.03
C MET A 558 -28.79 31.27 -5.47
N GLU A 559 -28.96 31.49 -4.19
CA GLU A 559 -30.27 31.86 -3.56
C GLU A 559 -30.86 33.15 -4.15
N ARG A 560 -29.98 34.07 -4.58
CA ARG A 560 -30.43 35.32 -5.23
C ARG A 560 -30.86 35.16 -6.69
N PHE A 561 -30.34 34.15 -7.41
CA PHE A 561 -30.67 33.95 -8.82
C PHE A 561 -32.00 33.21 -9.07
N GLY A 562 -32.61 32.57 -8.05
CA GLY A 562 -33.96 32.05 -8.08
C GLY A 562 -34.27 31.05 -9.20
N MET A 563 -33.30 30.47 -9.87
CA MET A 563 -33.47 29.60 -11.02
C MET A 563 -33.29 28.12 -10.59
N ALA A 564 -34.39 27.39 -10.49
CA ALA A 564 -34.40 26.03 -9.99
C ALA A 564 -34.05 24.93 -11.01
N GLU A 565 -34.25 25.15 -12.32
CA GLU A 565 -34.23 24.08 -13.32
C GLU A 565 -33.27 24.33 -14.50
N ASP A 566 -32.80 25.54 -14.76
CA ASP A 566 -31.97 25.85 -15.91
C ASP A 566 -30.45 25.73 -15.59
N ALA A 567 -29.68 25.23 -16.57
CA ALA A 567 -28.23 25.10 -16.47
C ALA A 567 -27.57 26.50 -16.45
N ILE A 568 -26.68 26.71 -15.49
CA ILE A 568 -25.87 27.92 -15.40
C ILE A 568 -24.51 27.63 -16.06
N GLN A 569 -24.20 28.37 -17.11
CA GLN A 569 -22.88 28.42 -17.72
C GLN A 569 -22.17 29.72 -17.29
N SER A 570 -21.34 29.65 -16.27
CA SER A 570 -20.59 30.80 -15.78
C SER A 570 -19.13 30.46 -15.57
N LYS A 571 -18.24 31.19 -16.20
CA LYS A 571 -16.79 31.08 -15.98
C LYS A 571 -16.40 31.30 -14.52
N MET A 572 -17.20 32.04 -13.76
CA MET A 572 -16.96 32.29 -12.34
C MET A 572 -17.23 31.03 -11.52
N VAL A 573 -18.32 30.34 -11.79
CA VAL A 573 -18.70 29.11 -11.09
C VAL A 573 -17.72 27.97 -11.46
N SER A 574 -17.36 27.83 -12.74
CA SER A 574 -16.35 26.83 -13.16
C SER A 574 -15.00 27.04 -12.46
N ARG A 575 -14.57 28.30 -12.28
CA ARG A 575 -13.35 28.61 -11.52
C ARG A 575 -13.47 28.27 -10.03
N ALA A 576 -14.64 28.42 -9.46
CA ALA A 576 -14.89 28.06 -8.06
C ALA A 576 -14.83 26.55 -7.86
N VAL A 577 -15.40 25.76 -8.77
CA VAL A 577 -15.28 24.30 -8.78
C VAL A 577 -13.81 23.87 -8.89
N GLU A 578 -13.06 24.45 -9.83
CA GLU A 578 -11.63 24.18 -9.99
C GLU A 578 -10.82 24.55 -8.73
N SER A 579 -11.19 25.66 -8.06
CA SER A 579 -10.54 26.04 -6.79
C SER A 579 -10.87 25.06 -5.66
N ALA A 580 -12.09 24.52 -5.62
CA ALA A 580 -12.47 23.48 -4.67
C ALA A 580 -11.65 22.20 -4.89
N GLN A 581 -11.54 21.73 -6.14
CA GLN A 581 -10.70 20.57 -6.46
C GLN A 581 -9.23 20.78 -6.06
N ARG A 582 -8.64 21.95 -6.34
CA ARG A 582 -7.27 22.25 -5.93
C ARG A 582 -7.06 22.21 -4.43
N ARG A 583 -8.06 22.58 -3.64
CA ARG A 583 -7.99 22.43 -2.17
C ARG A 583 -7.97 20.98 -1.74
N VAL A 584 -8.82 20.14 -2.34
CA VAL A 584 -8.86 18.71 -2.05
C VAL A 584 -7.54 18.06 -2.46
N GLU A 585 -7.04 18.37 -3.67
CA GLU A 585 -5.72 17.91 -4.14
C GLU A 585 -4.62 18.29 -3.14
N GLY A 586 -4.61 19.54 -2.65
CA GLY A 586 -3.64 20.01 -1.64
C GLY A 586 -3.75 19.25 -0.31
N ASN A 587 -4.94 19.10 0.23
CA ASN A 587 -5.16 18.36 1.47
C ASN A 587 -4.71 16.88 1.34
N ASN A 588 -5.03 16.26 0.21
CA ASN A 588 -4.62 14.88 -0.07
C ASN A 588 -3.10 14.76 -0.20
N PHE A 589 -2.45 15.74 -0.84
CA PHE A 589 -0.99 15.80 -0.92
C PHE A 589 -0.35 15.92 0.48
N ASP A 590 -0.86 16.84 1.31
CA ASP A 590 -0.36 17.03 2.68
C ASP A 590 -0.53 15.74 3.51
N SER A 591 -1.66 15.05 3.38
CA SER A 591 -1.91 13.77 4.05
C SER A 591 -0.92 12.69 3.61
N ARG A 592 -0.68 12.53 2.30
CA ARG A 592 0.32 11.57 1.79
C ARG A 592 1.74 11.91 2.24
N LYS A 593 2.09 13.20 2.25
CA LYS A 593 3.37 13.67 2.74
C LYS A 593 3.56 13.36 4.23
N GLN A 594 2.52 13.52 5.02
CA GLN A 594 2.54 13.18 6.44
C GLN A 594 2.77 11.68 6.64
N VAL A 595 1.99 10.82 5.95
CA VAL A 595 2.17 9.37 6.01
C VAL A 595 3.61 8.97 5.67
N LEU A 596 4.16 9.54 4.59
CA LEU A 596 5.55 9.27 4.21
C LEU A 596 6.56 9.72 5.29
N GLN A 597 6.36 10.91 5.88
CA GLN A 597 7.28 11.44 6.90
C GLN A 597 7.32 10.57 8.17
N TYR A 598 6.18 10.02 8.58
CA TYR A 598 6.12 9.08 9.70
C TYR A 598 6.75 7.72 9.33
N ASP A 599 6.46 7.19 8.14
CA ASP A 599 7.06 5.92 7.69
C ASP A 599 8.57 6.03 7.40
N ASP A 600 9.09 7.23 7.07
CA ASP A 600 10.54 7.43 6.87
C ASP A 600 11.35 7.17 8.15
N VAL A 601 10.76 7.36 9.33
CA VAL A 601 11.39 7.00 10.62
C VAL A 601 11.50 5.48 10.73
N LEU A 602 10.38 4.78 10.53
CA LEU A 602 10.35 3.32 10.52
C LEU A 602 11.21 2.72 9.39
N ARG A 603 11.31 3.39 8.24
CA ARG A 603 12.16 2.94 7.13
C ARG A 603 13.62 2.83 7.54
N GLN A 604 14.15 3.84 8.22
CA GLN A 604 15.55 3.84 8.68
C GLN A 604 15.82 2.68 9.64
N GLN A 605 14.92 2.46 10.58
CA GLN A 605 14.99 1.37 11.55
C GLN A 605 14.85 -0.01 10.86
N ARG A 606 13.89 -0.13 9.93
CA ARG A 606 13.64 -1.33 9.13
C ARG A 606 14.87 -1.72 8.30
N GLU A 607 15.52 -0.78 7.65
CA GLU A 607 16.73 -1.03 6.87
C GLU A 607 17.85 -1.65 7.72
N VAL A 608 18.03 -1.20 8.96
CA VAL A 608 19.02 -1.77 9.88
C VAL A 608 18.67 -3.20 10.25
N ILE A 609 17.43 -3.43 10.71
CA ILE A 609 16.99 -4.76 11.17
C ILE A 609 16.94 -5.77 10.02
N TYR A 610 16.37 -5.39 8.87
CA TYR A 610 16.27 -6.30 7.72
C TYR A 610 17.66 -6.65 7.13
N LYS A 611 18.60 -5.70 7.15
CA LYS A 611 19.97 -5.97 6.76
C LYS A 611 20.66 -6.97 7.69
N GLN A 612 20.57 -6.76 9.00
CA GLN A 612 21.12 -7.70 9.99
C GLN A 612 20.50 -9.09 9.83
N ARG A 613 19.17 -9.14 9.68
CA ARG A 613 18.42 -10.37 9.47
C ARG A 613 18.86 -11.10 8.19
N TYR A 614 19.05 -10.36 7.10
CA TYR A 614 19.54 -10.90 5.85
C TYR A 614 20.97 -11.47 5.97
N GLU A 615 21.85 -10.81 6.72
CA GLU A 615 23.20 -11.28 7.02
C GLU A 615 23.17 -12.59 7.79
N VAL A 616 22.30 -12.72 8.80
CA VAL A 616 22.13 -13.95 9.58
C VAL A 616 21.60 -15.11 8.72
N ILE A 617 20.56 -14.87 7.91
CA ILE A 617 19.95 -15.90 7.05
C ILE A 617 20.98 -16.41 6.02
N ASN A 618 21.79 -15.53 5.45
CA ASN A 618 22.77 -15.86 4.41
C ASN A 618 24.13 -16.29 4.95
N ALA A 619 24.36 -16.27 6.26
CA ALA A 619 25.64 -16.68 6.82
C ALA A 619 25.91 -18.19 6.56
N GLU A 620 27.00 -18.49 5.90
CA GLU A 620 27.47 -19.87 5.68
C GLU A 620 28.39 -20.36 6.81
N ASN A 621 28.98 -19.41 7.56
CA ASN A 621 29.87 -19.65 8.68
C ASN A 621 29.23 -19.25 9.99
N SER A 622 29.90 -19.57 11.11
CA SER A 622 29.50 -19.18 12.46
C SER A 622 29.27 -17.68 12.60
N LEU A 623 28.23 -17.32 13.35
CA LEU A 623 27.86 -15.94 13.72
C LEU A 623 28.57 -15.44 14.97
N ARG A 624 29.56 -16.18 15.43
CA ARG A 624 30.31 -15.96 16.68
C ARG A 624 30.76 -14.51 16.85
N GLU A 625 31.34 -13.89 15.82
CA GLU A 625 31.83 -12.50 15.92
C GLU A 625 30.69 -11.51 16.23
N ILE A 626 29.54 -11.72 15.64
CA ILE A 626 28.34 -10.87 15.86
C ILE A 626 27.84 -11.08 17.30
N ILE A 627 27.75 -12.32 17.73
CA ILE A 627 27.29 -12.69 19.08
C ILE A 627 28.28 -12.18 20.15
N GLU A 628 29.59 -12.33 19.96
CA GLU A 628 30.62 -11.80 20.87
C GLU A 628 30.52 -10.27 21.01
N GLN A 629 30.20 -9.54 19.91
CA GLN A 629 29.97 -8.10 19.97
C GLN A 629 28.72 -7.74 20.77
N MET A 630 27.63 -8.52 20.62
CA MET A 630 26.38 -8.33 21.40
C MET A 630 26.66 -8.57 22.90
N ILE A 631 27.33 -9.65 23.22
CA ILE A 631 27.75 -9.97 24.60
C ILE A 631 28.64 -8.85 25.19
N GLN A 632 29.60 -8.36 24.41
CA GLN A 632 30.45 -7.25 24.84
C GLN A 632 29.65 -5.98 25.13
N ARG A 633 28.68 -5.61 24.27
CA ARG A 633 27.81 -4.45 24.54
C ARG A 633 26.99 -4.64 25.81
N THR A 634 26.41 -5.83 26.01
CA THR A 634 25.65 -6.18 27.22
C THR A 634 26.51 -6.09 28.47
N VAL A 635 27.72 -6.67 28.46
CA VAL A 635 28.65 -6.62 29.61
C VAL A 635 29.10 -5.18 29.89
N ASN A 636 29.43 -4.41 28.85
CA ASN A 636 29.80 -3.00 28.97
C ASN A 636 28.67 -2.18 29.60
N PHE A 637 27.42 -2.41 29.16
CA PHE A 637 26.25 -1.71 29.73
C PHE A 637 26.07 -2.04 31.21
N ILE A 638 26.08 -3.31 31.57
CA ILE A 638 25.90 -3.74 32.98
C ILE A 638 27.00 -3.22 33.89
N VAL A 639 28.27 -3.32 33.46
CA VAL A 639 29.41 -2.85 34.27
C VAL A 639 29.38 -1.32 34.38
N SER A 640 29.12 -0.60 33.29
CA SER A 640 29.06 0.86 33.32
C SER A 640 27.88 1.41 34.16
N SER A 641 26.77 0.66 34.22
CA SER A 641 25.61 1.03 35.04
C SER A 641 25.82 0.78 36.55
N ASN A 642 26.65 -0.19 36.92
CA ASN A 642 26.86 -0.60 38.31
C ASN A 642 28.24 -0.21 38.86
N ALA A 643 29.26 -0.01 38.02
CA ALA A 643 30.63 0.35 38.37
C ALA A 643 31.17 1.42 37.41
N SER A 644 30.52 2.59 37.39
CA SER A 644 30.88 3.70 36.52
C SER A 644 32.25 4.26 36.88
N SER A 645 33.14 4.46 35.88
CA SER A 645 34.46 5.09 36.05
C SER A 645 34.38 6.55 36.52
N HIS A 646 33.19 7.16 36.51
CA HIS A 646 32.96 8.55 37.00
C HIS A 646 32.56 8.59 38.46
N GLU A 647 32.27 7.45 39.07
CA GLU A 647 31.89 7.34 40.50
C GLU A 647 33.02 6.73 41.34
N PRO A 648 33.14 7.08 42.62
CA PRO A 648 34.12 6.44 43.52
C PRO A 648 33.78 4.96 43.68
N GLU A 649 34.79 4.10 43.79
CA GLU A 649 34.67 2.63 43.93
C GLU A 649 33.73 2.21 45.08
N GLU A 650 33.62 3.03 46.14
CA GLU A 650 32.74 2.79 47.29
C GLU A 650 31.24 2.90 46.93
N ALA A 651 30.92 3.57 45.83
CA ALA A 651 29.55 3.70 45.35
C ALA A 651 29.16 2.56 44.36
N TRP A 652 30.09 1.71 43.96
CA TRP A 652 29.86 0.66 42.99
C TRP A 652 29.00 -0.48 43.55
N ASN A 653 28.04 -0.94 42.75
CA ASN A 653 27.19 -2.08 43.06
C ASN A 653 27.77 -3.37 42.48
N LEU A 654 28.90 -3.86 43.02
CA LEU A 654 29.55 -5.07 42.52
C LEU A 654 28.66 -6.32 42.68
N GLN A 655 27.81 -6.37 43.70
CA GLN A 655 26.90 -7.50 43.88
C GLN A 655 25.85 -7.50 42.77
N GLY A 656 25.32 -6.36 42.31
CA GLY A 656 24.40 -6.26 41.22
C GLY A 656 24.97 -6.78 39.89
N ILE A 657 26.30 -6.61 39.68
CA ILE A 657 26.99 -7.21 38.49
C ILE A 657 26.98 -8.73 38.63
N ILE A 658 27.33 -9.28 39.79
CA ILE A 658 27.36 -10.74 40.01
C ILE A 658 25.96 -11.34 39.83
N ASP A 659 24.97 -10.76 40.48
CA ASP A 659 23.58 -11.24 40.42
C ASP A 659 23.07 -11.27 38.96
N TYR A 660 23.42 -10.25 38.18
CA TYR A 660 23.05 -10.22 36.74
C TYR A 660 23.78 -11.29 35.94
N VAL A 661 25.12 -11.42 36.14
CA VAL A 661 25.94 -12.40 35.39
C VAL A 661 25.53 -13.80 35.74
N ASP A 662 25.28 -14.13 37.01
CA ASP A 662 24.81 -15.44 37.44
C ASP A 662 23.40 -15.78 36.92
N ALA A 663 22.51 -14.77 36.89
CA ALA A 663 21.17 -15.00 36.37
C ALA A 663 21.12 -15.17 34.85
N ASN A 664 21.94 -14.42 34.09
CA ASN A 664 21.74 -14.29 32.63
C ASN A 664 22.90 -14.84 31.77
N LEU A 665 24.13 -14.88 32.24
CA LEU A 665 25.30 -15.16 31.39
C LEU A 665 26.09 -16.41 31.78
N LEU A 666 26.44 -16.56 33.03
CA LEU A 666 27.31 -17.64 33.50
C LEU A 666 26.62 -18.51 34.58
N PRO A 667 27.12 -19.74 34.82
CA PRO A 667 26.67 -20.51 35.98
C PRO A 667 26.91 -19.80 37.31
N GLU A 668 26.02 -19.98 38.26
CA GLU A 668 26.10 -19.38 39.59
C GLU A 668 27.45 -19.63 40.28
N GLY A 669 28.07 -18.62 40.82
CA GLY A 669 29.34 -18.71 41.51
C GLY A 669 30.60 -18.76 40.63
N THR A 670 30.46 -18.55 39.32
CA THR A 670 31.59 -18.47 38.36
C THR A 670 32.45 -17.21 38.60
N ILE A 671 31.83 -16.13 39.09
CA ILE A 671 32.47 -14.87 39.49
C ILE A 671 32.07 -14.59 40.92
N THR A 672 33.09 -14.27 41.73
CA THR A 672 32.92 -13.97 43.15
C THR A 672 33.18 -12.49 43.44
N LEU A 673 32.73 -12.01 44.59
CA LEU A 673 32.96 -10.60 44.97
C LEU A 673 34.47 -10.31 45.11
N GLU A 674 35.28 -11.31 45.57
CA GLU A 674 36.73 -11.22 45.68
C GLU A 674 37.39 -11.01 44.32
N ASP A 675 36.83 -11.58 43.27
CA ASP A 675 37.33 -11.42 41.89
C ASP A 675 37.14 -10.00 41.34
N LEU A 676 36.14 -9.27 41.82
CA LEU A 676 35.81 -7.94 41.33
C LEU A 676 36.43 -6.80 42.19
N GLN A 677 36.73 -7.07 43.45
CA GLN A 677 37.31 -6.07 44.36
C GLN A 677 38.69 -5.60 43.91
N ASN A 678 38.96 -4.30 44.12
CA ASN A 678 40.22 -3.62 43.77
C ASN A 678 40.59 -3.69 42.26
N ARG A 679 39.62 -3.77 41.40
CA ARG A 679 39.78 -3.75 39.92
C ARG A 679 39.15 -2.48 39.35
N THR A 680 39.69 -2.02 38.23
CA THR A 680 39.07 -0.97 37.45
C THR A 680 37.79 -1.48 36.75
N SER A 681 36.89 -0.59 36.34
CA SER A 681 35.69 -0.95 35.57
C SER A 681 36.06 -1.74 34.30
N GLU A 682 37.16 -1.37 33.61
CA GLU A 682 37.68 -2.04 32.42
C GLU A 682 38.23 -3.46 32.72
N ASP A 683 38.94 -3.62 33.86
CA ASP A 683 39.42 -4.94 34.30
C ASP A 683 38.25 -5.89 34.64
N ILE A 684 37.18 -5.36 35.25
CA ILE A 684 35.95 -6.11 35.53
C ILE A 684 35.28 -6.56 34.21
N GLN A 685 35.17 -5.66 33.25
CA GLN A 685 34.61 -6.01 31.92
C GLN A 685 35.41 -7.11 31.27
N ASN A 686 36.73 -6.97 31.18
CA ASN A 686 37.60 -7.95 30.56
C ASN A 686 37.54 -9.31 31.26
N LEU A 687 37.51 -9.34 32.58
CA LEU A 687 37.38 -10.58 33.36
C LEU A 687 36.08 -11.32 33.05
N ILE A 688 34.96 -10.60 33.00
CA ILE A 688 33.65 -11.18 32.70
C ILE A 688 33.65 -11.71 31.28
N LEU A 689 34.17 -10.95 30.31
CA LEU A 689 34.25 -11.35 28.91
C LEU A 689 35.14 -12.59 28.73
N ASP A 690 36.30 -12.69 29.41
CA ASP A 690 37.17 -13.88 29.32
C ASP A 690 36.47 -15.13 29.88
N LYS A 691 35.71 -15.00 30.98
CA LYS A 691 34.93 -16.10 31.53
C LYS A 691 33.79 -16.54 30.59
N ILE A 692 33.09 -15.58 29.99
CA ILE A 692 32.02 -15.86 29.03
C ILE A 692 32.59 -16.55 27.79
N LYS A 693 33.73 -16.06 27.27
CA LYS A 693 34.39 -16.66 26.12
C LYS A 693 34.79 -18.11 26.38
N ALA A 694 35.34 -18.41 27.58
CA ALA A 694 35.65 -19.79 27.95
C ALA A 694 34.39 -20.66 28.02
N ALA A 695 33.29 -20.16 28.57
CA ALA A 695 32.03 -20.90 28.64
C ALA A 695 31.40 -21.11 27.26
N TYR A 696 31.55 -20.11 26.36
CA TYR A 696 31.11 -20.21 24.99
C TYR A 696 31.91 -21.26 24.19
N ASP A 697 33.24 -21.28 24.34
CA ASP A 697 34.11 -22.30 23.73
C ASP A 697 33.74 -23.71 24.20
N GLU A 698 33.44 -23.89 25.50
CA GLU A 698 32.96 -25.18 26.03
C GLU A 698 31.62 -25.56 25.39
N LYS A 699 30.70 -24.61 25.28
CA LYS A 699 29.37 -24.85 24.70
C LYS A 699 29.42 -25.21 23.21
N GLU A 700 30.32 -24.59 22.46
CA GLU A 700 30.55 -24.88 21.04
C GLU A 700 31.02 -26.33 20.82
N THR A 701 31.76 -26.92 21.79
CA THR A 701 32.17 -28.32 21.71
C THR A 701 31.08 -29.35 21.92
N LEU A 702 29.90 -28.96 22.39
CA LEU A 702 28.77 -29.85 22.68
C LEU A 702 28.03 -30.33 21.41
N LEU A 703 28.15 -29.59 20.31
CA LEU A 703 27.49 -29.89 19.05
C LEU A 703 28.48 -29.91 17.88
N PRO A 704 28.16 -30.61 16.78
CA PRO A 704 28.85 -30.41 15.50
C PRO A 704 28.77 -28.93 15.04
N PRO A 705 29.81 -28.40 14.38
CA PRO A 705 29.87 -26.98 13.99
C PRO A 705 28.62 -26.51 13.17
N GLU A 706 28.08 -27.37 12.32
CA GLU A 706 26.91 -27.06 11.50
C GLU A 706 25.66 -26.90 12.37
N GLU A 707 25.45 -27.76 13.35
CA GLU A 707 24.31 -27.71 14.28
C GLU A 707 24.43 -26.52 15.25
N PHE A 708 25.66 -26.19 15.68
CA PHE A 708 25.90 -25.04 16.53
C PHE A 708 25.64 -23.71 15.78
N ASN A 709 26.07 -23.61 14.53
CA ASN A 709 25.76 -22.48 13.67
C ASN A 709 24.22 -22.33 13.46
N GLU A 710 23.52 -23.44 13.30
CA GLU A 710 22.05 -23.42 13.22
C GLU A 710 21.41 -22.95 14.53
N PHE A 711 21.93 -23.36 15.67
CA PHE A 711 21.49 -22.87 16.99
C PHE A 711 21.70 -21.37 17.14
N GLU A 712 22.85 -20.82 16.73
CA GLU A 712 23.12 -19.38 16.71
C GLU A 712 22.06 -18.64 15.86
N LYS A 713 21.75 -19.15 14.66
CA LYS A 713 20.74 -18.55 13.76
C LYS A 713 19.33 -18.59 14.35
N VAL A 714 18.93 -19.71 14.92
CA VAL A 714 17.61 -19.88 15.57
C VAL A 714 17.43 -18.83 16.66
N VAL A 715 18.43 -18.68 17.54
CA VAL A 715 18.36 -17.72 18.66
C VAL A 715 18.29 -16.29 18.12
N LEU A 716 19.20 -15.92 17.23
CA LEU A 716 19.25 -14.56 16.66
C LEU A 716 17.96 -14.18 15.96
N LEU A 717 17.48 -15.01 15.02
CA LEU A 717 16.26 -14.70 14.27
C LEU A 717 15.04 -14.59 15.19
N ARG A 718 14.89 -15.52 16.13
CA ARG A 718 13.75 -15.51 17.04
C ARG A 718 13.70 -14.25 17.92
N VAL A 719 14.84 -13.86 18.49
CA VAL A 719 14.91 -12.68 19.35
C VAL A 719 14.68 -11.41 18.54
N VAL A 720 15.37 -11.27 17.40
CA VAL A 720 15.24 -10.07 16.54
C VAL A 720 13.80 -9.94 16.05
N ASP A 721 13.17 -11.02 15.55
CA ASP A 721 11.82 -10.97 15.01
C ASP A 721 10.78 -10.63 16.08
N THR A 722 10.91 -11.21 17.28
CA THR A 722 10.01 -10.93 18.39
C THR A 722 10.08 -9.44 18.78
N LYS A 723 11.30 -8.93 19.04
CA LYS A 723 11.51 -7.54 19.45
C LYS A 723 11.11 -6.54 18.36
N TRP A 724 11.36 -6.87 17.10
CA TRP A 724 10.99 -6.01 15.98
C TRP A 724 9.47 -5.88 15.81
N VAL A 725 8.75 -6.99 15.94
CA VAL A 725 7.27 -6.98 15.87
C VAL A 725 6.68 -6.17 17.04
N ASP A 726 7.23 -6.33 18.27
CA ASP A 726 6.81 -5.55 19.41
C ASP A 726 7.11 -4.05 19.24
N HIS A 727 8.25 -3.74 18.62
CA HIS A 727 8.64 -2.36 18.34
C HIS A 727 7.75 -1.68 17.29
N ILE A 728 7.39 -2.38 16.20
CA ILE A 728 6.46 -1.84 15.19
C ILE A 728 5.13 -1.47 15.87
N ASP A 729 4.61 -2.34 16.70
CA ASP A 729 3.36 -2.14 17.43
C ASP A 729 3.45 -0.93 18.39
N ALA A 730 4.55 -0.84 19.15
CA ALA A 730 4.80 0.31 20.01
C ALA A 730 4.94 1.63 19.23
N MET A 731 5.55 1.62 18.05
CA MET A 731 5.67 2.80 17.19
C MET A 731 4.33 3.20 16.58
N ASP A 732 3.44 2.24 16.26
CA ASP A 732 2.07 2.54 15.83
C ASP A 732 1.29 3.23 16.96
N HIS A 733 1.38 2.73 18.21
CA HIS A 733 0.76 3.37 19.36
C HIS A 733 1.31 4.78 19.65
N LEU A 734 2.63 4.96 19.50
CA LEU A 734 3.25 6.29 19.64
C LEU A 734 2.69 7.26 18.60
N ARG A 735 2.55 6.83 17.33
CA ARG A 735 2.00 7.66 16.24
C ARG A 735 0.59 8.14 16.55
N ASP A 736 -0.26 7.26 17.09
CA ASP A 736 -1.65 7.58 17.41
C ASP A 736 -1.76 8.62 18.53
N GLY A 737 -0.86 8.56 19.53
CA GLY A 737 -0.86 9.49 20.68
C GLY A 737 -0.13 10.81 20.43
N ILE A 738 0.84 10.85 19.51
CA ILE A 738 1.78 11.97 19.37
C ILE A 738 1.13 13.30 18.97
N HIS A 739 0.01 13.26 18.25
CA HIS A 739 -0.72 14.45 17.82
C HIS A 739 -1.23 15.32 18.98
N LEU A 740 -1.48 14.72 20.12
CA LEU A 740 -1.92 15.43 21.34
C LEU A 740 -0.85 16.40 21.87
N ARG A 741 0.42 16.15 21.59
CA ARG A 741 1.54 17.03 22.01
C ARG A 741 1.59 18.36 21.26
N ALA A 742 0.87 18.48 20.12
CA ALA A 742 0.71 19.75 19.43
C ALA A 742 0.07 20.83 20.31
N TYR A 743 -0.73 20.47 21.32
CA TYR A 743 -1.28 21.40 22.30
C TYR A 743 -0.21 22.05 23.19
N GLY A 744 0.91 21.33 23.44
CA GLY A 744 2.08 21.84 24.12
C GLY A 744 3.03 22.67 23.24
N GLN A 745 2.60 23.02 22.00
CA GLN A 745 3.41 23.72 20.98
C GLN A 745 4.68 22.96 20.55
N ILE A 746 4.66 21.64 20.69
CA ILE A 746 5.72 20.74 20.23
C ILE A 746 5.32 20.24 18.83
N ASP A 747 6.28 20.16 17.91
CA ASP A 747 6.07 19.57 16.58
C ASP A 747 5.91 18.04 16.72
N PRO A 748 4.74 17.47 16.42
CA PRO A 748 4.49 16.04 16.60
C PRO A 748 5.45 15.14 15.83
N LEU A 749 5.85 15.54 14.62
CA LEU A 749 6.78 14.74 13.82
C LEU A 749 8.18 14.69 14.44
N ARG A 750 8.64 15.83 14.96
CA ARG A 750 9.96 15.93 15.60
C ARG A 750 10.02 15.10 16.87
N GLU A 751 8.94 15.12 17.63
CA GLU A 751 8.81 14.32 18.84
C GLU A 751 8.76 12.83 18.53
N TYR A 752 7.97 12.45 17.51
CA TYR A 752 7.92 11.07 17.02
C TYR A 752 9.30 10.56 16.59
N GLN A 753 10.10 11.40 15.94
CA GLN A 753 11.48 11.06 15.57
C GLN A 753 12.37 10.84 16.80
N SER A 754 12.27 11.71 17.81
CA SER A 754 13.10 11.64 19.03
C SER A 754 12.76 10.41 19.86
N GLU A 755 11.49 10.24 20.21
CA GLU A 755 11.02 9.10 21.01
C GLU A 755 11.17 7.77 20.26
N GLY A 756 10.85 7.75 18.95
CA GLY A 756 11.05 6.56 18.14
C GLY A 756 12.52 6.14 18.03
N PHE A 757 13.45 7.08 18.08
CA PHE A 757 14.89 6.77 18.15
C PHE A 757 15.27 6.16 19.50
N GLU A 758 14.80 6.74 20.61
CA GLU A 758 15.05 6.21 21.96
C GLU A 758 14.46 4.80 22.15
N MET A 759 13.23 4.60 21.65
CA MET A 759 12.58 3.27 21.65
C MET A 759 13.38 2.25 20.83
N PHE A 760 13.90 2.66 19.67
CA PHE A 760 14.71 1.80 18.83
C PHE A 760 16.05 1.42 19.49
N GLU A 761 16.74 2.37 20.13
CA GLU A 761 17.97 2.08 20.88
C GLU A 761 17.70 1.12 22.06
N ALA A 762 16.60 1.32 22.79
CA ALA A 762 16.19 0.42 23.86
C ALA A 762 15.89 -0.99 23.33
N MET A 763 15.20 -1.10 22.17
CA MET A 763 14.96 -2.38 21.53
C MET A 763 16.26 -3.09 21.13
N VAL A 764 17.21 -2.39 20.51
CA VAL A 764 18.51 -2.96 20.11
C VAL A 764 19.28 -3.46 21.34
N SER A 765 19.29 -2.67 22.42
CA SER A 765 19.92 -3.09 23.68
C SER A 765 19.25 -4.34 24.26
N SER A 766 17.93 -4.42 24.20
CA SER A 766 17.16 -5.61 24.64
C SER A 766 17.43 -6.84 23.76
N ILE A 767 17.68 -6.65 22.45
CA ILE A 767 18.11 -7.74 21.56
C ILE A 767 19.47 -8.27 21.99
N ASP A 768 20.45 -7.38 22.25
CA ASP A 768 21.79 -7.78 22.70
C ASP A 768 21.74 -8.57 24.02
N GLU A 769 20.92 -8.14 24.96
CA GLU A 769 20.71 -8.81 26.25
C GLU A 769 20.06 -10.19 26.07
N ASP A 770 18.96 -10.29 25.36
CA ASP A 770 18.23 -11.54 25.17
C ASP A 770 19.04 -12.56 24.36
N VAL A 771 19.74 -12.12 23.29
CA VAL A 771 20.64 -12.99 22.53
C VAL A 771 21.76 -13.51 23.45
N SER A 772 22.40 -12.62 24.21
CA SER A 772 23.46 -13.01 25.15
C SER A 772 22.96 -14.04 26.16
N ARG A 773 21.80 -13.80 26.74
CA ARG A 773 21.16 -14.69 27.71
C ARG A 773 20.82 -16.06 27.11
N TYR A 774 20.14 -16.08 25.94
CA TYR A 774 19.71 -17.34 25.33
C TYR A 774 20.89 -18.16 24.82
N ILE A 775 21.88 -17.53 24.23
CA ILE A 775 23.10 -18.21 23.77
C ILE A 775 23.84 -18.86 24.97
N MET A 776 23.94 -18.16 26.10
CA MET A 776 24.70 -18.64 27.25
C MET A 776 23.91 -19.63 28.13
N LYS A 777 22.60 -19.41 28.34
CA LYS A 777 21.80 -20.19 29.31
C LYS A 777 20.94 -21.28 28.68
N ALA A 778 20.61 -21.22 27.37
CA ALA A 778 19.73 -22.23 26.77
C ALA A 778 20.35 -23.62 26.79
N GLU A 779 19.59 -24.62 27.20
CA GLU A 779 19.93 -26.04 27.05
C GLU A 779 19.73 -26.45 25.60
N ILE A 780 20.76 -27.00 24.98
CA ILE A 780 20.68 -27.42 23.58
C ILE A 780 19.94 -28.74 23.51
N ARG A 781 18.76 -28.76 22.85
CA ARG A 781 17.97 -29.95 22.56
C ARG A 781 18.15 -30.36 21.10
N GLN A 782 17.98 -31.65 20.80
CA GLN A 782 18.26 -32.26 19.49
C GLN A 782 17.34 -31.80 18.33
N ASN A 783 16.39 -30.91 18.53
CA ASN A 783 15.48 -30.47 17.49
C ASN A 783 15.59 -28.95 17.31
N LEU A 784 16.49 -28.53 16.43
CA LEU A 784 16.75 -27.12 16.10
C LEU A 784 15.98 -26.74 14.83
N GLU A 785 14.68 -26.48 14.97
CA GLU A 785 13.85 -25.92 13.91
C GLU A 785 13.69 -24.42 14.12
N ARG A 786 13.86 -23.63 13.04
CA ARG A 786 13.59 -22.20 13.05
C ARG A 786 12.10 -21.99 13.10
N GLU A 787 11.62 -21.22 14.05
CA GLU A 787 10.22 -20.87 14.18
C GLU A 787 9.98 -19.46 13.59
N GLN A 788 9.07 -19.36 12.64
CA GLN A 788 8.64 -18.06 12.13
C GLN A 788 7.73 -17.39 13.18
N VAL A 789 8.23 -16.35 13.83
CA VAL A 789 7.51 -15.57 14.85
C VAL A 789 6.41 -14.74 14.22
N ALA A 790 6.72 -14.06 13.13
CA ALA A 790 5.78 -13.20 12.42
C ALA A 790 4.96 -14.04 11.43
N LYS A 791 3.82 -14.59 11.89
CA LYS A 791 2.82 -15.26 11.05
C LYS A 791 1.62 -14.34 10.90
N GLY A 792 1.37 -13.84 9.71
CA GLY A 792 0.26 -12.92 9.49
C GLY A 792 -0.33 -13.01 8.08
N GLU A 793 -1.52 -12.45 7.93
CA GLU A 793 -2.20 -12.30 6.64
C GLU A 793 -1.98 -10.89 6.08
N ALA A 794 -1.78 -10.80 4.78
CA ALA A 794 -1.68 -9.53 4.08
C ALA A 794 -3.04 -8.82 4.11
N ILE A 795 -3.08 -7.59 4.61
CA ILE A 795 -4.28 -6.76 4.62
C ILE A 795 -4.04 -5.59 3.68
N ASN A 796 -4.85 -5.54 2.60
CA ASN A 796 -4.93 -4.35 1.79
C ASN A 796 -6.11 -3.50 2.29
N PRO A 797 -5.89 -2.34 2.91
CA PRO A 797 -6.96 -1.48 3.40
C PRO A 797 -7.91 -1.01 2.31
N ALA A 798 -7.46 -0.99 1.05
CA ALA A 798 -8.25 -0.56 -0.10
C ALA A 798 -9.17 -1.67 -0.66
N GLU A 799 -8.83 -2.96 -0.49
CA GLU A 799 -9.55 -4.08 -1.13
C GLU A 799 -10.49 -4.85 -0.19
N GLY A 800 -10.40 -4.68 1.13
CA GLY A 800 -11.16 -5.48 2.10
C GLY A 800 -10.63 -6.93 2.19
N LYS A 801 -10.79 -7.59 3.34
CA LYS A 801 -10.38 -8.99 3.52
C LYS A 801 -11.07 -9.88 2.49
N PRO A 802 -10.35 -10.80 1.81
CA PRO A 802 -10.98 -11.81 0.99
C PRO A 802 -11.94 -12.63 1.88
N GLU A 803 -13.15 -12.88 1.40
CA GLU A 803 -14.09 -13.77 2.08
C GLU A 803 -13.40 -15.12 2.29
N ALA A 804 -13.08 -15.46 3.52
CA ALA A 804 -12.68 -16.82 3.87
C ALA A 804 -13.78 -17.78 3.37
N LYS A 805 -13.47 -18.61 2.40
CA LYS A 805 -14.38 -19.67 1.94
C LYS A 805 -14.71 -20.51 3.17
N ARG A 806 -15.82 -20.21 3.82
CA ARG A 806 -16.34 -21.04 4.93
C ARG A 806 -16.53 -22.44 4.36
N GLN A 807 -15.72 -23.39 4.81
CA GLN A 807 -16.08 -24.78 4.65
C GLN A 807 -17.48 -24.94 5.26
N PRO A 808 -18.42 -25.59 4.57
CA PRO A 808 -19.75 -25.76 5.13
C PRO A 808 -19.62 -26.47 6.48
N ILE A 809 -19.90 -25.73 7.54
CA ILE A 809 -20.04 -26.32 8.88
C ILE A 809 -21.14 -27.37 8.72
N ARG A 810 -20.76 -28.66 8.79
CA ARG A 810 -21.74 -29.69 8.94
C ARG A 810 -22.49 -29.38 10.24
N LYS A 811 -23.72 -28.87 10.10
CA LYS A 811 -24.63 -28.79 11.24
C LYS A 811 -24.64 -30.16 11.88
N ASP A 812 -24.18 -30.25 13.11
CA ASP A 812 -24.41 -31.43 13.92
C ASP A 812 -25.89 -31.74 13.83
N GLN A 813 -26.21 -32.95 13.40
CA GLN A 813 -27.58 -33.36 13.26
C GLN A 813 -28.22 -33.25 14.65
N HIS A 814 -29.10 -32.28 14.82
CA HIS A 814 -29.91 -32.15 16.03
C HIS A 814 -30.74 -33.43 16.13
N ILE A 815 -30.30 -34.33 17.00
CA ILE A 815 -31.01 -35.61 17.25
C ILE A 815 -32.29 -35.24 17.96
N GLY A 816 -33.39 -35.41 17.26
CA GLY A 816 -34.71 -35.17 17.80
C GLY A 816 -35.03 -36.15 18.93
N ARG A 817 -35.80 -35.74 19.93
CA ARG A 817 -36.19 -36.60 21.09
C ARG A 817 -36.71 -37.99 20.70
N ASN A 818 -37.28 -38.14 19.52
CA ASN A 818 -37.88 -39.38 19.03
C ASN A 818 -36.98 -40.17 18.07
N ASP A 819 -35.83 -39.64 17.69
CA ASP A 819 -34.90 -40.31 16.79
C ASP A 819 -34.15 -41.47 17.49
N PRO A 820 -33.63 -42.47 16.75
CA PRO A 820 -32.84 -43.57 17.32
C PRO A 820 -31.58 -42.98 18.01
N CYS A 821 -31.27 -43.48 19.20
CA CYS A 821 -30.10 -43.03 19.92
C CYS A 821 -28.81 -43.44 19.19
N PRO A 822 -27.83 -42.52 18.97
CA PRO A 822 -26.59 -42.81 18.25
C PRO A 822 -25.68 -43.83 18.94
N CYS A 823 -25.97 -44.22 20.17
CA CYS A 823 -25.23 -45.25 20.89
C CYS A 823 -25.50 -46.71 20.39
N GLY A 824 -26.34 -46.90 19.38
CA GLY A 824 -26.67 -48.22 18.82
C GLY A 824 -27.59 -49.10 19.68
N SER A 825 -28.17 -48.55 20.76
CA SER A 825 -29.05 -49.34 21.68
C SER A 825 -30.45 -49.63 21.12
N GLY A 826 -30.81 -49.18 19.94
CA GLY A 826 -32.14 -49.34 19.33
C GLY A 826 -33.25 -48.55 20.03
N LYS A 827 -32.98 -47.79 21.08
CA LYS A 827 -33.96 -46.99 21.83
C LYS A 827 -34.01 -45.57 21.29
N LYS A 828 -35.18 -44.90 21.42
CA LYS A 828 -35.32 -43.49 21.09
C LYS A 828 -34.43 -42.63 22.00
N TYR A 829 -33.87 -41.53 21.49
CA TYR A 829 -32.92 -40.64 22.20
C TYR A 829 -33.44 -40.21 23.58
N LYS A 830 -34.71 -39.81 23.70
CA LYS A 830 -35.37 -39.47 24.98
C LYS A 830 -35.44 -40.60 26.01
N ASN A 831 -35.31 -41.88 25.58
CA ASN A 831 -35.36 -43.05 26.45
C ASN A 831 -33.98 -43.65 26.69
N CYS A 832 -32.89 -43.00 26.23
CA CYS A 832 -31.52 -43.41 26.38
C CYS A 832 -30.66 -42.24 26.89
N HIS A 833 -29.83 -41.61 26.06
CA HIS A 833 -28.94 -40.55 26.47
C HIS A 833 -29.61 -39.17 26.61
N GLY A 834 -30.80 -38.96 26.07
CA GLY A 834 -31.62 -37.77 26.26
C GLY A 834 -32.60 -37.87 27.43
N LYS A 835 -32.35 -38.72 28.43
CA LYS A 835 -33.25 -38.88 29.59
C LYS A 835 -33.08 -37.79 30.66
N GLU A 836 -31.94 -37.11 30.64
CA GLU A 836 -31.57 -36.07 31.60
C GLU A 836 -31.45 -34.67 30.92
N ALA A 837 -31.86 -34.51 29.65
CA ALA A 837 -31.86 -33.25 28.92
C ALA A 837 -33.30 -32.66 28.83
#